data_b5e2849dd61f57c2fb00418adc964b01
#
_entry.id   b5e2849dd61f57c2fb00418adc964b01
#
_cell.length_a   1.000
_cell.length_b   1.000
_cell.length_c   1.000
_cell.angle_alpha   90.00
_cell.angle_beta   90.00
_cell.angle_gamma   90.00
#
_symmetry.space_group_name_H-M   'P 1'
#
loop_
_entity.id
_entity.type
_entity.pdbx_description
1 polymer ?
#
loop_
_entity_poly.entity_id
_entity_poly.type
_entity_poly.pdbx_seq_one_letter_code
_entity_poly.pdbx_strand_id
1 'polypeptide(L)'
;MCWLSYKPIGKKEYVHDVEKFLGQIVLLEKNIYFENAANELKKALSVLFETELRLNNALSLYVDSGIILGKVTDENLRGFISDVEKEAVGEEGFIIKVVDENKKKYIIVASRSEKGIIYGIFHLISKFRLKAKLKELNCIENPKASLRIINHWDNMDGSIERGYAGKSIFFANGRIKRNYKRIWDYARLLASIGINGVVINNVNVRDKAIWLITPKYLNDLSKIAEIFRFYGIKLYLSINFASPIYIGGLNTADPLDENVQKWWKDTVKNIYSYIPDFGGFLVKADSEFNPGPYVYGRTHADGANMLAEALLPYGGVVIWRAFVYNCLQDWRDTKTDRAKAAYDNFKPLDGKFSENVILQIKYGPMDFQVREPVSPLFGAMEKTNQMMEFQITQEYTGQQIHLCYLGTLWKEILEFDTYCKGKGSYVKRIVDGSLFGMKYAGFAGVSNIGDSINWTGHDLAQANLWTFGKLAWDPDEKIEDIAKEWIILTFGDDKKVVDNILWMLLNSHAIYEKYTTPLGLGWMVNPGHHYGPNPEGYEYSKWGTYHRADTKAIGVDRTSRGTGYTLQYSKMWQEIFDDINKCPEELLLFFHRVPYDFKLKNGKTLIQFMYDSHFEGAEMVDELIEKWEELRGKIDEEIFNRVYERLKMQKEHAIEWRDVINTYFYRKTGIPDEKGRVIYP
;
A
#
# COMPACT_ATOMS: atom_id res chain seq x y z
N MET A 1 8.86 0.84 18.98
CA MET A 1 8.95 0.58 17.52
C MET A 1 7.62 0.01 17.04
N CYS A 2 6.62 0.85 16.85
CA CYS A 2 5.30 0.47 16.34
C CYS A 2 4.75 -0.78 17.05
N TRP A 3 4.03 -1.62 16.32
CA TRP A 3 3.52 -2.93 16.78
C TRP A 3 4.60 -3.96 17.15
N LEU A 4 5.89 -3.70 16.93
CA LEU A 4 7.01 -4.56 17.34
C LEU A 4 7.66 -4.12 18.69
N SER A 5 6.99 -3.28 19.45
CA SER A 5 7.35 -2.98 20.83
C SER A 5 6.76 -4.04 21.77
N TYR A 6 7.60 -4.94 22.25
CA TYR A 6 7.15 -6.04 23.11
C TYR A 6 7.02 -5.56 24.57
N LYS A 7 5.96 -6.03 25.24
CA LYS A 7 5.69 -5.80 26.68
C LYS A 7 5.23 -7.13 27.30
N PRO A 8 5.45 -7.35 28.61
CA PRO A 8 4.99 -8.56 29.27
C PRO A 8 3.49 -8.80 29.13
N ILE A 9 3.10 -10.06 29.01
CA ILE A 9 1.70 -10.48 28.97
C ILE A 9 1.18 -10.55 30.39
N GLY A 10 0.36 -9.58 30.81
CA GLY A 10 -0.15 -9.49 32.19
C GLY A 10 -1.13 -10.59 32.63
N LYS A 11 -1.58 -11.49 31.75
CA LYS A 11 -2.58 -12.53 32.08
C LYS A 11 -1.89 -13.81 32.55
N LYS A 12 -1.74 -13.99 33.84
CA LYS A 12 -1.00 -15.10 34.48
C LYS A 12 -1.47 -16.50 34.05
N GLU A 13 -2.80 -16.71 33.91
CA GLU A 13 -3.36 -17.99 33.50
C GLU A 13 -2.91 -18.36 32.07
N TYR A 14 -2.95 -17.40 31.15
CA TYR A 14 -2.47 -17.60 29.77
C TYR A 14 -0.96 -17.89 29.73
N VAL A 15 -0.18 -17.14 30.50
CA VAL A 15 1.27 -17.35 30.61
C VAL A 15 1.56 -18.78 31.09
N HIS A 16 0.88 -19.24 32.12
CA HIS A 16 1.08 -20.60 32.70
C HIS A 16 0.76 -21.69 31.65
N ASP A 17 -0.25 -21.50 30.79
CA ASP A 17 -0.60 -22.49 29.76
C ASP A 17 0.46 -22.55 28.66
N VAL A 18 1.00 -21.42 28.25
CA VAL A 18 2.01 -21.34 27.17
C VAL A 18 3.40 -21.73 27.64
N GLU A 19 3.79 -21.40 28.89
CA GLU A 19 5.12 -21.69 29.45
C GLU A 19 5.53 -23.17 29.33
N LYS A 20 4.57 -24.07 29.39
CA LYS A 20 4.79 -25.52 29.25
C LYS A 20 5.44 -25.88 27.90
N PHE A 21 5.32 -25.01 26.89
CA PHE A 21 5.86 -25.15 25.53
C PHE A 21 7.14 -24.34 25.29
N LEU A 22 7.56 -23.50 26.25
CA LEU A 22 8.66 -22.57 26.09
C LEU A 22 10.03 -23.08 26.58
N GLY A 23 10.24 -24.40 26.69
CA GLY A 23 11.49 -24.96 27.22
C GLY A 23 12.75 -24.45 26.51
N GLN A 24 12.74 -24.42 25.19
CA GLN A 24 13.81 -23.89 24.35
C GLN A 24 13.32 -23.63 22.92
N ILE A 25 14.14 -22.96 22.11
CA ILE A 25 13.93 -22.83 20.66
C ILE A 25 14.92 -23.76 19.96
N VAL A 26 14.40 -24.70 19.18
CA VAL A 26 15.18 -25.69 18.44
C VAL A 26 15.20 -25.38 16.96
N LEU A 27 16.39 -25.28 16.39
CA LEU A 27 16.62 -25.08 14.96
C LEU A 27 16.99 -26.43 14.34
N LEU A 28 16.19 -26.94 13.43
CA LEU A 28 16.48 -28.15 12.65
C LEU A 28 17.38 -27.86 11.45
N GLU A 29 17.50 -26.60 11.06
CA GLU A 29 18.44 -26.14 10.04
C GLU A 29 19.41 -25.09 10.57
N LYS A 30 20.67 -25.18 10.15
CA LYS A 30 21.71 -24.22 10.51
C LYS A 30 22.01 -23.31 9.33
N ASN A 31 21.28 -22.19 9.24
CA ASN A 31 21.57 -21.12 8.30
C ASN A 31 21.18 -19.77 8.91
N ILE A 32 21.70 -18.69 8.32
CA ILE A 32 21.55 -17.33 8.84
C ILE A 32 20.09 -16.88 8.97
N TYR A 33 19.20 -17.38 8.11
CA TYR A 33 17.78 -17.01 8.12
C TYR A 33 17.06 -17.64 9.31
N PHE A 34 17.30 -18.93 9.57
CA PHE A 34 16.75 -19.61 10.72
C PHE A 34 17.28 -19.04 12.04
N GLU A 35 18.58 -18.71 12.08
CA GLU A 35 19.19 -18.05 13.24
C GLU A 35 18.58 -16.66 13.50
N ASN A 36 18.33 -15.88 12.44
CA ASN A 36 17.64 -14.58 12.55
C ASN A 36 16.20 -14.76 13.09
N ALA A 37 15.45 -15.67 12.50
CA ALA A 37 14.09 -16.00 12.92
C ALA A 37 14.04 -16.42 14.39
N ALA A 38 14.95 -17.29 14.82
CA ALA A 38 15.04 -17.76 16.21
C ALA A 38 15.45 -16.65 17.18
N ASN A 39 16.38 -15.78 16.78
CA ASN A 39 16.78 -14.63 17.60
C ASN A 39 15.64 -13.63 17.78
N GLU A 40 14.85 -13.35 16.72
CA GLU A 40 13.67 -12.50 16.83
C GLU A 40 12.63 -13.12 17.77
N LEU A 41 12.35 -14.42 17.60
CA LEU A 41 11.43 -15.15 18.44
C LEU A 41 11.90 -15.16 19.90
N LYS A 42 13.19 -15.48 20.17
CA LYS A 42 13.80 -15.42 21.50
C LYS A 42 13.60 -14.06 22.14
N LYS A 43 13.96 -12.98 21.42
CA LYS A 43 13.82 -11.61 21.89
C LYS A 43 12.37 -11.29 22.29
N ALA A 44 11.41 -11.66 21.43
CA ALA A 44 10.00 -11.42 21.70
C ALA A 44 9.51 -12.19 22.92
N LEU A 45 9.74 -13.49 22.96
CA LEU A 45 9.23 -14.37 24.01
C LEU A 45 9.88 -14.10 25.37
N SER A 46 11.18 -13.74 25.39
CA SER A 46 11.84 -13.36 26.64
C SER A 46 11.20 -12.15 27.30
N VAL A 47 10.69 -11.20 26.52
CA VAL A 47 9.95 -10.05 27.05
C VAL A 47 8.51 -10.41 27.38
N LEU A 48 7.81 -11.12 26.47
CA LEU A 48 6.38 -11.42 26.62
C LEU A 48 6.08 -12.31 27.83
N PHE A 49 6.96 -13.28 28.09
CA PHE A 49 6.79 -14.29 29.14
C PHE A 49 7.77 -14.13 30.31
N GLU A 50 8.61 -13.07 30.30
CA GLU A 50 9.60 -12.78 31.34
C GLU A 50 10.51 -13.99 31.67
N THR A 51 10.89 -14.74 30.59
CA THR A 51 11.65 -15.99 30.70
C THR A 51 12.91 -15.96 29.83
N GLU A 52 13.95 -16.68 30.25
CA GLU A 52 15.16 -16.83 29.47
C GLU A 52 15.09 -18.13 28.64
N LEU A 53 15.09 -17.97 27.32
CA LEU A 53 15.03 -19.09 26.38
C LEU A 53 16.42 -19.44 25.84
N ARG A 54 16.71 -20.74 25.72
CA ARG A 54 17.94 -21.23 25.11
C ARG A 54 17.69 -21.48 23.60
N LEU A 55 18.70 -21.19 22.77
CA LEU A 55 18.75 -21.61 21.39
C LEU A 55 19.51 -22.92 21.29
N ASN A 56 18.93 -23.91 20.67
CA ASN A 56 19.55 -25.21 20.44
C ASN A 56 19.55 -25.55 18.95
N ASN A 57 20.72 -25.79 18.40
CA ASN A 57 20.90 -26.28 17.04
C ASN A 57 20.99 -27.81 17.12
N ALA A 58 19.90 -28.52 16.90
CA ALA A 58 19.84 -29.96 17.04
C ALA A 58 19.47 -30.62 15.72
N LEU A 59 20.31 -31.54 15.28
CA LEU A 59 20.01 -32.44 14.12
C LEU A 59 18.94 -33.49 14.45
N SER A 60 18.49 -33.56 15.72
CA SER A 60 17.47 -34.49 16.18
C SER A 60 16.69 -33.96 17.36
N LEU A 61 15.39 -34.27 17.42
CA LEU A 61 14.48 -33.84 18.49
C LEU A 61 14.60 -34.73 19.73
N TYR A 62 15.53 -34.40 20.64
CA TYR A 62 15.69 -35.05 21.96
C TYR A 62 15.24 -34.15 23.12
N VAL A 63 14.19 -33.35 22.91
CA VAL A 63 13.70 -32.39 23.91
C VAL A 63 12.25 -32.75 24.26
N ASP A 64 11.86 -32.52 25.52
CA ASP A 64 10.49 -32.77 25.98
C ASP A 64 9.56 -31.57 25.66
N SER A 65 10.11 -30.36 25.61
CA SER A 65 9.33 -29.16 25.30
C SER A 65 10.17 -28.12 24.53
N GLY A 66 9.51 -27.36 23.65
CA GLY A 66 10.14 -26.27 22.91
C GLY A 66 9.38 -25.78 21.69
N ILE A 67 9.87 -24.68 21.13
CA ILE A 67 9.42 -24.19 19.83
C ILE A 67 10.41 -24.70 18.77
N ILE A 68 9.90 -25.41 17.79
CA ILE A 68 10.70 -26.12 16.77
C ILE A 68 10.59 -25.34 15.45
N LEU A 69 11.73 -24.92 14.90
CA LEU A 69 11.80 -24.26 13.59
C LEU A 69 12.44 -25.23 12.58
N GLY A 70 11.75 -25.55 11.49
CA GLY A 70 12.26 -26.49 10.51
C GLY A 70 11.61 -26.38 9.13
N LYS A 71 12.21 -27.02 8.13
CA LYS A 71 11.55 -27.19 6.83
C LYS A 71 10.50 -28.30 6.91
N VAL A 72 9.42 -28.17 6.17
CA VAL A 72 8.34 -29.20 6.12
C VAL A 72 8.85 -30.57 5.63
N THR A 73 10.01 -30.60 4.99
CA THR A 73 10.67 -31.80 4.49
C THR A 73 11.61 -32.44 5.50
N ASP A 74 11.85 -31.81 6.66
CA ASP A 74 12.75 -32.33 7.68
C ASP A 74 12.23 -33.64 8.28
N GLU A 75 13.10 -34.67 8.36
CA GLU A 75 12.73 -35.98 8.86
C GLU A 75 12.26 -35.96 10.33
N ASN A 76 12.80 -35.04 11.15
CA ASN A 76 12.38 -34.89 12.54
C ASN A 76 10.92 -34.41 12.68
N LEU A 77 10.37 -33.80 11.65
CA LEU A 77 8.96 -33.37 11.58
C LEU A 77 8.04 -34.43 11.01
N ARG A 78 8.60 -35.58 10.52
CA ARG A 78 7.82 -36.72 10.05
C ARG A 78 6.99 -37.28 11.19
N GLY A 79 5.69 -37.39 11.00
CA GLY A 79 4.75 -37.82 12.04
C GLY A 79 4.06 -36.67 12.78
N PHE A 80 4.60 -35.45 12.72
CA PHE A 80 3.93 -34.23 13.22
C PHE A 80 3.25 -33.47 12.11
N ILE A 81 3.83 -33.42 10.90
CA ILE A 81 3.27 -32.76 9.72
C ILE A 81 2.91 -33.85 8.68
N SER A 82 1.64 -33.94 8.34
CA SER A 82 1.13 -34.86 7.33
C SER A 82 1.52 -34.43 5.91
N ASP A 83 1.49 -35.38 4.96
CA ASP A 83 1.80 -35.06 3.57
C ASP A 83 0.77 -34.08 2.96
N VAL A 84 -0.48 -34.15 3.38
CA VAL A 84 -1.52 -33.17 2.99
C VAL A 84 -1.17 -31.77 3.45
N GLU A 85 -0.69 -31.59 4.69
CA GLU A 85 -0.25 -30.28 5.20
C GLU A 85 0.99 -29.79 4.45
N LYS A 86 1.92 -30.68 4.11
CA LYS A 86 3.12 -30.34 3.31
C LYS A 86 2.74 -29.85 1.91
N GLU A 87 1.74 -30.47 1.28
CA GLU A 87 1.26 -30.07 -0.03
C GLU A 87 0.50 -28.74 0.01
N ALA A 88 -0.27 -28.51 1.07
CA ALA A 88 -1.08 -27.31 1.25
C ALA A 88 -0.26 -26.03 1.50
N VAL A 89 0.96 -26.13 2.05
CA VAL A 89 1.80 -24.97 2.30
C VAL A 89 2.58 -24.57 1.04
N GLY A 90 2.44 -23.30 0.65
CA GLY A 90 3.17 -22.72 -0.48
C GLY A 90 4.62 -22.34 -0.14
N GLU A 91 5.35 -21.85 -1.15
CA GLU A 91 6.77 -21.50 -1.02
C GLU A 91 7.03 -20.43 0.06
N GLU A 92 6.20 -19.42 0.16
CA GLU A 92 6.29 -18.38 1.19
C GLU A 92 5.29 -18.59 2.35
N GLY A 93 4.56 -19.71 2.36
CA GLY A 93 3.65 -20.10 3.42
C GLY A 93 4.35 -20.73 4.62
N PHE A 94 3.58 -20.94 5.70
CA PHE A 94 4.05 -21.60 6.91
C PHE A 94 2.94 -22.45 7.55
N ILE A 95 3.38 -23.41 8.36
CA ILE A 95 2.54 -24.23 9.23
C ILE A 95 2.92 -23.91 10.67
N ILE A 96 1.92 -23.65 11.51
CA ILE A 96 2.09 -23.67 12.96
C ILE A 96 1.28 -24.83 13.51
N LYS A 97 1.90 -25.68 14.32
CA LYS A 97 1.25 -26.84 14.92
C LYS A 97 1.62 -27.00 16.37
N VAL A 98 0.63 -27.14 17.22
CA VAL A 98 0.79 -27.44 18.64
C VAL A 98 0.68 -28.94 18.85
N VAL A 99 1.69 -29.52 19.49
CA VAL A 99 1.77 -30.93 19.87
C VAL A 99 1.77 -31.02 21.40
N ASP A 100 0.78 -31.67 21.96
CA ASP A 100 0.66 -31.92 23.41
C ASP A 100 0.34 -33.41 23.63
N GLU A 101 1.34 -34.24 23.49
CA GLU A 101 1.21 -35.71 23.53
C GLU A 101 2.37 -36.37 24.29
N ASN A 102 2.09 -37.37 25.13
CA ASN A 102 3.08 -38.29 25.72
C ASN A 102 4.35 -37.63 26.27
N LYS A 103 4.26 -36.57 27.05
CA LYS A 103 5.35 -35.73 27.56
C LYS A 103 5.99 -34.78 26.53
N LYS A 104 5.60 -34.81 25.25
CA LYS A 104 6.08 -33.88 24.24
C LYS A 104 5.18 -32.65 24.18
N LYS A 105 5.75 -31.47 24.35
CA LYS A 105 5.05 -30.18 24.29
C LYS A 105 5.75 -29.27 23.30
N TYR A 106 5.32 -29.31 22.03
CA TYR A 106 5.96 -28.54 20.97
C TYR A 106 5.00 -27.51 20.38
N ILE A 107 5.57 -26.38 19.98
CA ILE A 107 4.97 -25.49 18.98
C ILE A 107 5.91 -25.55 17.76
N ILE A 108 5.46 -26.20 16.71
CA ILE A 108 6.24 -26.36 15.48
C ILE A 108 5.90 -25.20 14.54
N VAL A 109 6.92 -24.52 14.04
CA VAL A 109 6.81 -23.56 12.94
C VAL A 109 7.59 -24.14 11.76
N ALA A 110 6.90 -24.52 10.70
CA ALA A 110 7.51 -25.15 9.55
C ALA A 110 7.13 -24.47 8.25
N SER A 111 8.02 -24.48 7.26
CA SER A 111 7.80 -23.88 5.94
C SER A 111 8.60 -24.61 4.87
N ARG A 112 8.30 -24.33 3.58
CA ARG A 112 9.13 -24.79 2.46
C ARG A 112 10.40 -23.95 2.31
N SER A 113 10.34 -22.65 2.65
CA SER A 113 11.46 -21.72 2.49
C SER A 113 11.80 -20.98 3.78
N GLU A 114 12.94 -20.35 3.77
CA GLU A 114 13.41 -19.47 4.87
C GLU A 114 12.48 -18.29 5.11
N LYS A 115 11.85 -17.75 4.06
CA LYS A 115 10.90 -16.64 4.16
C LYS A 115 9.66 -17.01 4.95
N GLY A 116 9.09 -18.20 4.66
CA GLY A 116 7.93 -18.66 5.39
C GLY A 116 8.20 -18.86 6.87
N ILE A 117 9.41 -19.27 7.28
CA ILE A 117 9.80 -19.32 8.70
C ILE A 117 9.76 -17.93 9.34
N ILE A 118 10.30 -16.90 8.67
CA ILE A 118 10.28 -15.52 9.18
C ILE A 118 8.84 -15.04 9.35
N TYR A 119 7.98 -15.26 8.37
CA TYR A 119 6.56 -14.91 8.46
C TYR A 119 5.84 -15.69 9.57
N GLY A 120 6.12 -16.99 9.67
CA GLY A 120 5.54 -17.87 10.71
C GLY A 120 5.89 -17.43 12.13
N ILE A 121 7.13 -17.01 12.39
CA ILE A 121 7.50 -16.53 13.74
C ILE A 121 6.83 -15.20 14.07
N PHE A 122 6.73 -14.25 13.12
CA PHE A 122 6.01 -12.99 13.36
C PHE A 122 4.51 -13.25 13.60
N HIS A 123 3.93 -14.19 12.85
CA HIS A 123 2.55 -14.62 13.08
C HIS A 123 2.38 -15.22 14.49
N LEU A 124 3.25 -16.14 14.90
CA LEU A 124 3.23 -16.75 16.24
C LEU A 124 3.36 -15.70 17.33
N ILE A 125 4.30 -14.75 17.20
CA ILE A 125 4.49 -13.64 18.14
C ILE A 125 3.20 -12.80 18.26
N SER A 126 2.57 -12.48 17.13
CA SER A 126 1.30 -11.74 17.10
C SER A 126 0.20 -12.52 17.81
N LYS A 127 0.04 -13.81 17.54
CA LYS A 127 -0.95 -14.67 18.21
C LYS A 127 -0.74 -14.73 19.73
N PHE A 128 0.50 -14.83 20.21
CA PHE A 128 0.76 -14.77 21.66
C PHE A 128 0.36 -13.42 22.26
N ARG A 129 0.66 -12.32 21.60
CA ARG A 129 0.30 -10.97 22.05
C ARG A 129 -1.21 -10.74 22.05
N LEU A 130 -1.92 -11.36 21.11
CA LEU A 130 -3.39 -11.38 21.06
C LEU A 130 -4.00 -12.37 22.05
N LYS A 131 -3.16 -13.10 22.82
CA LYS A 131 -3.59 -14.13 23.79
C LYS A 131 -4.46 -15.22 23.15
N ALA A 132 -4.14 -15.62 21.91
CA ALA A 132 -4.82 -16.69 21.21
C ALA A 132 -4.69 -18.01 21.97
N LYS A 133 -5.75 -18.80 22.05
CA LYS A 133 -5.71 -20.10 22.71
C LYS A 133 -4.77 -21.04 21.94
N LEU A 134 -4.09 -21.96 22.64
CA LEU A 134 -3.14 -22.88 22.01
C LEU A 134 -3.72 -23.63 20.80
N LYS A 135 -4.98 -24.08 20.87
CA LYS A 135 -5.66 -24.73 19.75
C LYS A 135 -5.85 -23.82 18.51
N GLU A 136 -5.91 -22.50 18.72
CA GLU A 136 -6.09 -21.50 17.68
C GLU A 136 -4.75 -21.15 17.00
N LEU A 137 -3.62 -21.63 17.53
CA LEU A 137 -2.31 -21.50 16.91
C LEU A 137 -2.13 -22.47 15.72
N ASN A 138 -2.88 -23.58 15.69
CA ASN A 138 -2.79 -24.53 14.57
C ASN A 138 -3.32 -23.88 13.29
N CYS A 139 -2.45 -23.65 12.34
CA CYS A 139 -2.82 -23.05 11.06
C CYS A 139 -1.84 -23.44 9.93
N ILE A 140 -2.35 -23.32 8.71
CA ILE A 140 -1.55 -23.28 7.48
C ILE A 140 -1.86 -21.96 6.83
N GLU A 141 -0.87 -21.10 6.67
CA GLU A 141 -1.01 -19.78 6.11
C GLU A 141 -0.20 -19.64 4.84
N ASN A 142 -0.81 -19.05 3.82
CA ASN A 142 -0.16 -18.76 2.55
C ASN A 142 -0.51 -17.35 2.11
N PRO A 143 0.47 -16.57 1.64
CA PRO A 143 0.14 -15.30 0.99
C PRO A 143 -0.63 -15.57 -0.30
N LYS A 144 -1.76 -14.89 -0.51
CA LYS A 144 -2.53 -15.04 -1.75
C LYS A 144 -1.90 -14.29 -2.91
N ALA A 145 -1.25 -13.16 -2.64
CA ALA A 145 -0.54 -12.38 -3.64
C ALA A 145 0.95 -12.76 -3.69
N SER A 146 1.48 -13.02 -4.89
CA SER A 146 2.89 -13.39 -5.09
C SER A 146 3.86 -12.22 -4.85
N LEU A 147 3.41 -10.99 -5.12
CA LEU A 147 4.19 -9.76 -4.95
C LEU A 147 3.52 -8.83 -3.94
N ARG A 148 4.26 -8.44 -2.90
CA ARG A 148 3.82 -7.55 -1.84
C ARG A 148 4.93 -6.53 -1.63
N ILE A 149 4.84 -5.42 -2.37
CA ILE A 149 5.97 -4.50 -2.57
C ILE A 149 5.68 -3.13 -1.96
N ILE A 150 6.66 -2.54 -1.29
CA ILE A 150 6.62 -1.13 -0.91
C ILE A 150 7.41 -0.31 -1.91
N ASN A 151 6.81 0.76 -2.40
CA ASN A 151 7.45 1.73 -3.28
C ASN A 151 7.78 3.01 -2.50
N HIS A 152 9.05 3.40 -2.49
CA HIS A 152 9.51 4.69 -1.98
C HIS A 152 9.73 5.68 -3.12
N TRP A 153 9.50 6.96 -2.82
CA TRP A 153 9.83 8.06 -3.74
C TRP A 153 10.93 8.94 -3.16
N ASP A 154 11.96 8.28 -2.67
CA ASP A 154 13.13 8.91 -2.06
C ASP A 154 14.09 9.44 -3.11
N ASN A 155 14.56 10.68 -2.93
CA ASN A 155 15.52 11.34 -3.81
C ASN A 155 16.95 11.25 -3.24
N MET A 156 17.95 11.32 -4.13
CA MET A 156 19.36 11.21 -3.74
C MET A 156 19.85 12.36 -2.83
N ASP A 157 19.18 13.50 -2.81
CA ASP A 157 19.51 14.62 -1.91
C ASP A 157 19.04 14.38 -0.46
N GLY A 158 18.16 13.40 -0.24
CA GLY A 158 17.57 13.05 1.04
C GLY A 158 16.15 13.56 1.23
N SER A 159 15.60 14.28 0.26
CA SER A 159 14.17 14.60 0.23
C SER A 159 13.35 13.37 -0.16
N ILE A 160 12.07 13.40 0.14
CA ILE A 160 11.10 12.37 -0.25
C ILE A 160 9.94 13.08 -0.94
N GLU A 161 9.69 12.73 -2.21
CA GLU A 161 8.52 13.25 -2.90
C GLU A 161 7.25 12.68 -2.25
N ARG A 162 6.34 13.56 -1.84
CA ARG A 162 5.15 13.17 -1.05
C ARG A 162 5.50 12.42 0.25
N GLY A 163 6.63 12.75 0.86
CA GLY A 163 7.04 12.23 2.16
C GLY A 163 6.71 13.21 3.28
N TYR A 164 5.98 12.77 4.29
CA TYR A 164 5.48 13.61 5.39
C TYR A 164 6.00 13.17 6.76
N ALA A 165 7.06 12.34 6.77
CA ALA A 165 7.61 11.70 7.95
C ALA A 165 9.12 11.94 8.13
N GLY A 166 9.62 13.08 7.65
CA GLY A 166 11.03 13.44 7.75
C GLY A 166 11.82 13.16 6.46
N LYS A 167 13.12 12.89 6.61
CA LYS A 167 14.04 12.69 5.49
C LYS A 167 14.22 11.21 5.15
N SER A 168 14.71 10.97 3.93
CA SER A 168 15.04 9.63 3.44
C SER A 168 15.91 8.84 4.42
N ILE A 169 15.53 7.58 4.65
CA ILE A 169 16.37 6.65 5.42
C ILE A 169 17.49 6.04 4.56
N PHE A 170 17.40 6.15 3.23
CA PHE A 170 18.33 5.54 2.26
C PHE A 170 19.38 6.51 1.74
N PHE A 171 19.01 7.78 1.51
CA PHE A 171 19.84 8.75 0.78
C PHE A 171 20.08 10.03 1.57
N ALA A 172 21.21 10.67 1.29
CA ALA A 172 21.51 12.04 1.72
C ALA A 172 22.65 12.63 0.87
N ASN A 173 22.55 13.91 0.50
CA ASN A 173 23.60 14.67 -0.17
C ASN A 173 24.14 13.99 -1.46
N GLY A 174 23.27 13.30 -2.19
CA GLY A 174 23.62 12.58 -3.41
C GLY A 174 24.40 11.28 -3.19
N ARG A 175 24.27 10.67 -2.01
CA ARG A 175 24.93 9.41 -1.62
C ARG A 175 23.97 8.49 -0.89
N ILE A 176 24.29 7.21 -0.89
CA ILE A 176 23.62 6.21 -0.05
C ILE A 176 24.13 6.38 1.39
N LYS A 177 23.20 6.40 2.34
CA LYS A 177 23.53 6.45 3.78
C LYS A 177 24.17 5.14 4.22
N ARG A 178 25.27 5.23 4.97
CA ARG A 178 26.00 4.06 5.51
C ARG A 178 25.67 3.75 6.97
N ASN A 179 24.78 4.52 7.58
CA ASN A 179 24.19 4.13 8.87
C ASN A 179 22.98 3.24 8.62
N TYR A 180 23.20 1.96 8.61
CA TYR A 180 22.19 0.97 8.26
C TYR A 180 21.20 0.61 9.40
N LYS A 181 21.39 1.13 10.61
CA LYS A 181 20.54 0.77 11.77
C LYS A 181 19.04 0.94 11.46
N ARG A 182 18.68 2.10 10.87
CA ARG A 182 17.28 2.40 10.54
C ARG A 182 16.76 1.47 9.43
N ILE A 183 17.60 1.05 8.50
CA ILE A 183 17.24 0.12 7.41
C ILE A 183 17.02 -1.29 7.97
N TRP A 184 17.84 -1.75 8.94
CA TRP A 184 17.60 -3.00 9.67
C TRP A 184 16.25 -3.00 10.39
N ASP A 185 15.97 -1.95 11.13
CA ASP A 185 14.69 -1.79 11.83
C ASP A 185 13.51 -1.79 10.83
N TYR A 186 13.70 -1.17 9.66
CA TYR A 186 12.69 -1.12 8.62
C TYR A 186 12.46 -2.48 7.95
N ALA A 187 13.49 -3.19 7.58
CA ALA A 187 13.39 -4.54 7.00
C ALA A 187 12.63 -5.48 7.96
N ARG A 188 12.94 -5.42 9.26
CA ARG A 188 12.23 -6.14 10.31
C ARG A 188 10.74 -5.76 10.37
N LEU A 189 10.43 -4.46 10.27
CA LEU A 189 9.06 -3.95 10.28
C LEU A 189 8.27 -4.48 9.07
N LEU A 190 8.86 -4.42 7.88
CA LEU A 190 8.24 -4.91 6.64
C LEU A 190 8.02 -6.43 6.65
N ALA A 191 8.99 -7.21 7.12
CA ALA A 191 8.84 -8.66 7.25
C ALA A 191 7.69 -9.05 8.17
N SER A 192 7.46 -8.28 9.25
CA SER A 192 6.38 -8.55 10.21
C SER A 192 4.97 -8.38 9.65
N ILE A 193 4.84 -7.75 8.48
CA ILE A 193 3.58 -7.58 7.75
C ILE A 193 3.58 -8.31 6.40
N GLY A 194 4.51 -9.25 6.19
CA GLY A 194 4.53 -10.12 5.03
C GLY A 194 5.02 -9.49 3.73
N ILE A 195 5.71 -8.35 3.75
CA ILE A 195 6.29 -7.70 2.57
C ILE A 195 7.47 -8.52 2.04
N ASN A 196 7.56 -8.71 0.72
CA ASN A 196 8.61 -9.47 0.06
C ASN A 196 9.42 -8.68 -0.99
N GLY A 197 9.14 -7.39 -1.16
CA GLY A 197 9.89 -6.53 -2.06
C GLY A 197 9.87 -5.06 -1.64
N VAL A 198 10.93 -4.33 -1.99
CA VAL A 198 11.05 -2.89 -1.73
C VAL A 198 11.73 -2.17 -2.89
N VAL A 199 11.12 -1.10 -3.38
CA VAL A 199 11.74 -0.13 -4.30
C VAL A 199 12.16 1.07 -3.47
N ILE A 200 13.44 1.43 -3.45
CA ILE A 200 13.97 2.42 -2.50
C ILE A 200 14.12 3.84 -3.04
N ASN A 201 13.99 4.04 -4.34
CA ASN A 201 14.19 5.34 -4.97
C ASN A 201 12.94 5.81 -5.75
N ASN A 202 12.87 7.13 -5.91
CA ASN A 202 11.77 7.80 -6.60
C ASN A 202 11.52 7.23 -7.99
N VAL A 203 10.27 7.05 -8.33
CA VAL A 203 9.81 6.62 -9.65
C VAL A 203 10.09 7.67 -10.75
N ASN A 204 10.19 8.95 -10.37
CA ASN A 204 10.66 10.05 -11.21
C ASN A 204 12.19 10.11 -11.17
N VAL A 205 12.86 9.15 -11.79
CA VAL A 205 14.32 8.99 -11.74
C VAL A 205 15.02 10.09 -12.51
N ARG A 206 15.74 10.97 -11.82
CA ARG A 206 16.44 12.14 -12.38
C ARG A 206 17.84 12.28 -11.77
N ASP A 207 18.68 13.08 -12.42
CA ASP A 207 19.99 13.50 -11.92
C ASP A 207 20.87 12.33 -11.45
N LYS A 208 21.35 12.38 -10.21
CA LYS A 208 22.22 11.35 -9.63
C LYS A 208 21.56 9.99 -9.49
N ALA A 209 20.22 9.94 -9.40
CA ALA A 209 19.51 8.68 -9.27
C ALA A 209 19.62 7.80 -10.52
N ILE A 210 19.85 8.37 -11.70
CA ILE A 210 20.09 7.62 -12.95
C ILE A 210 21.30 6.69 -12.82
N TRP A 211 22.29 7.09 -12.01
CA TRP A 211 23.54 6.35 -11.80
C TRP A 211 23.43 5.20 -10.81
N LEU A 212 22.29 5.02 -10.11
CA LEU A 212 22.10 3.94 -9.13
C LEU A 212 22.35 2.54 -9.71
N ILE A 213 22.09 2.35 -11.00
CA ILE A 213 22.31 1.09 -11.72
C ILE A 213 23.75 0.87 -12.18
N THR A 214 24.71 1.68 -11.73
CA THR A 214 26.12 1.60 -12.13
C THR A 214 27.02 1.15 -10.97
N PRO A 215 28.24 0.64 -11.25
CA PRO A 215 29.19 0.23 -10.22
C PRO A 215 29.47 1.30 -9.16
N LYS A 216 29.27 2.57 -9.49
CA LYS A 216 29.44 3.70 -8.56
C LYS A 216 28.62 3.56 -7.29
N TYR A 217 27.42 3.00 -7.39
CA TYR A 217 26.49 2.83 -6.26
C TYR A 217 26.17 1.37 -5.92
N LEU A 218 26.41 0.43 -6.84
CA LEU A 218 26.02 -0.98 -6.67
C LEU A 218 26.66 -1.63 -5.44
N ASN A 219 27.88 -1.25 -5.08
CA ASN A 219 28.52 -1.78 -3.87
C ASN A 219 27.83 -1.34 -2.57
N ASP A 220 27.32 -0.10 -2.48
CA ASP A 220 26.55 0.35 -1.31
C ASP A 220 25.11 -0.21 -1.36
N LEU A 221 24.51 -0.36 -2.55
CA LEU A 221 23.20 -0.99 -2.74
C LEU A 221 23.21 -2.47 -2.39
N SER A 222 24.31 -3.20 -2.67
CA SER A 222 24.41 -4.62 -2.30
C SER A 222 24.31 -4.84 -0.79
N LYS A 223 24.83 -3.91 0.02
CA LYS A 223 24.69 -3.97 1.48
C LYS A 223 23.25 -3.72 1.95
N ILE A 224 22.53 -2.82 1.28
CA ILE A 224 21.11 -2.61 1.55
C ILE A 224 20.31 -3.86 1.14
N ALA A 225 20.61 -4.42 -0.04
CA ALA A 225 19.98 -5.66 -0.50
C ALA A 225 20.25 -6.83 0.45
N GLU A 226 21.45 -6.94 1.01
CA GLU A 226 21.79 -7.96 2.01
C GLU A 226 20.95 -7.84 3.28
N ILE A 227 20.75 -6.60 3.77
CA ILE A 227 19.88 -6.35 4.94
C ILE A 227 18.43 -6.79 4.66
N PHE A 228 17.88 -6.42 3.51
CA PHE A 228 16.53 -6.82 3.14
C PHE A 228 16.42 -8.33 2.91
N ARG A 229 17.40 -8.94 2.24
CA ARG A 229 17.50 -10.39 2.03
C ARG A 229 17.43 -11.16 3.34
N PHE A 230 18.09 -10.64 4.38
CA PHE A 230 18.10 -11.24 5.71
C PHE A 230 16.68 -11.45 6.29
N TYR A 231 15.72 -10.68 5.82
CA TYR A 231 14.29 -10.77 6.14
C TYR A 231 13.44 -11.33 4.98
N GLY A 232 14.07 -11.92 3.96
CA GLY A 232 13.35 -12.49 2.82
C GLY A 232 12.80 -11.48 1.81
N ILE A 233 13.24 -10.21 1.88
CA ILE A 233 12.75 -9.10 1.05
C ILE A 233 13.74 -8.85 -0.08
N LYS A 234 13.26 -8.74 -1.32
CA LYS A 234 14.09 -8.39 -2.49
C LYS A 234 14.16 -6.88 -2.69
N LEU A 235 15.34 -6.43 -3.13
CA LEU A 235 15.56 -5.05 -3.55
C LEU A 235 15.16 -4.86 -5.01
N TYR A 236 14.40 -3.82 -5.30
CA TYR A 236 14.06 -3.31 -6.63
C TYR A 236 14.57 -1.88 -6.78
N LEU A 237 14.72 -1.41 -8.01
CA LEU A 237 15.07 -0.02 -8.31
C LEU A 237 14.12 0.57 -9.35
N SER A 238 13.73 1.81 -9.14
CA SER A 238 13.17 2.62 -10.24
C SER A 238 14.27 3.03 -11.19
N ILE A 239 13.98 3.01 -12.50
CA ILE A 239 14.96 3.41 -13.54
C ILE A 239 14.39 4.49 -14.44
N ASN A 240 15.29 5.27 -15.05
CA ASN A 240 14.94 6.17 -16.13
C ASN A 240 15.03 5.42 -17.46
N PHE A 241 13.98 5.45 -18.27
CA PHE A 241 13.90 4.75 -19.54
C PHE A 241 15.03 5.19 -20.52
N ALA A 242 15.40 6.46 -20.48
CA ALA A 242 16.48 7.02 -21.32
C ALA A 242 17.89 6.91 -20.71
N SER A 243 18.09 6.04 -19.70
CA SER A 243 19.43 5.80 -19.14
C SER A 243 20.52 5.48 -20.18
N PRO A 244 20.24 4.73 -21.28
CA PRO A 244 21.22 4.52 -22.34
C PRO A 244 21.79 5.81 -22.94
N ILE A 245 20.97 6.86 -23.05
CA ILE A 245 21.41 8.18 -23.52
C ILE A 245 22.19 8.90 -22.40
N TYR A 246 21.65 8.99 -21.20
CA TYR A 246 22.20 9.83 -20.14
C TYR A 246 23.52 9.32 -19.57
N ILE A 247 23.70 8.00 -19.50
CA ILE A 247 24.85 7.37 -18.86
C ILE A 247 25.51 6.28 -19.72
N GLY A 248 24.87 5.86 -20.82
CA GLY A 248 25.37 4.83 -21.72
C GLY A 248 26.16 5.37 -22.92
N GLY A 249 26.10 6.68 -23.18
CA GLY A 249 26.75 7.29 -24.34
C GLY A 249 26.09 6.96 -25.68
N LEU A 250 24.85 6.46 -25.67
CA LEU A 250 24.09 6.20 -26.89
C LEU A 250 23.31 7.45 -27.32
N ASN A 251 22.96 7.54 -28.59
CA ASN A 251 22.19 8.66 -29.15
C ASN A 251 20.68 8.40 -29.13
N THR A 252 20.26 7.22 -28.72
CA THR A 252 18.86 6.79 -28.69
C THR A 252 18.58 5.90 -27.48
N ALA A 253 17.32 5.81 -27.10
CA ALA A 253 16.79 4.81 -26.19
C ALA A 253 15.63 4.02 -26.83
N ASP A 254 15.59 3.96 -28.18
CA ASP A 254 14.61 3.16 -28.92
C ASP A 254 14.71 1.69 -28.43
N PRO A 255 13.64 1.09 -27.91
CA PRO A 255 13.67 -0.27 -27.37
C PRO A 255 13.96 -1.35 -28.44
N LEU A 256 13.84 -1.02 -29.72
CA LEU A 256 14.14 -1.95 -30.81
C LEU A 256 15.56 -1.76 -31.39
N ASP A 257 16.33 -0.78 -30.89
CA ASP A 257 17.73 -0.64 -31.27
C ASP A 257 18.60 -1.69 -30.58
N GLU A 258 19.39 -2.44 -31.37
CA GLU A 258 20.24 -3.54 -30.85
C GLU A 258 21.29 -3.07 -29.84
N ASN A 259 21.85 -1.86 -29.99
CA ASN A 259 22.82 -1.32 -29.05
C ASN A 259 22.16 -0.94 -27.73
N VAL A 260 20.92 -0.44 -27.75
CA VAL A 260 20.12 -0.15 -26.55
C VAL A 260 19.79 -1.45 -25.80
N GLN A 261 19.34 -2.48 -26.53
CA GLN A 261 19.06 -3.80 -25.95
C GLN A 261 20.31 -4.42 -25.33
N LYS A 262 21.44 -4.35 -26.05
CA LYS A 262 22.72 -4.84 -25.54
C LYS A 262 23.16 -4.08 -24.30
N TRP A 263 23.04 -2.77 -24.29
CA TRP A 263 23.39 -1.93 -23.14
C TRP A 263 22.60 -2.32 -21.89
N TRP A 264 21.29 -2.54 -22.01
CA TRP A 264 20.47 -3.00 -20.90
C TRP A 264 20.84 -4.42 -20.44
N LYS A 265 21.11 -5.36 -21.35
CA LYS A 265 21.58 -6.71 -21.00
C LYS A 265 22.91 -6.65 -20.21
N ASP A 266 23.86 -5.84 -20.67
CA ASP A 266 25.17 -5.66 -19.99
C ASP A 266 24.98 -4.97 -18.61
N THR A 267 24.12 -3.96 -18.52
CA THR A 267 23.80 -3.27 -17.26
C THR A 267 23.15 -4.22 -16.25
N VAL A 268 22.15 -5.00 -16.67
CA VAL A 268 21.48 -5.99 -15.82
C VAL A 268 22.45 -7.06 -15.34
N LYS A 269 23.29 -7.61 -16.24
CA LYS A 269 24.35 -8.56 -15.87
C LYS A 269 25.25 -7.99 -14.78
N ASN A 270 25.63 -6.73 -14.91
CA ASN A 270 26.45 -6.06 -13.92
C ASN A 270 25.71 -5.90 -12.57
N ILE A 271 24.42 -5.52 -12.55
CA ILE A 271 23.63 -5.44 -11.32
C ILE A 271 23.61 -6.79 -10.60
N TYR A 272 23.31 -7.88 -11.29
CA TYR A 272 23.25 -9.20 -10.69
C TYR A 272 24.61 -9.72 -10.20
N SER A 273 25.73 -9.21 -10.71
CA SER A 273 27.06 -9.51 -10.16
C SER A 273 27.28 -8.94 -8.75
N TYR A 274 26.58 -7.86 -8.37
CA TYR A 274 26.60 -7.26 -7.04
C TYR A 274 25.44 -7.73 -6.16
N ILE A 275 24.25 -7.95 -6.74
CA ILE A 275 23.00 -8.27 -6.04
C ILE A 275 22.38 -9.49 -6.73
N PRO A 276 22.80 -10.72 -6.37
CA PRO A 276 22.40 -11.95 -7.08
C PRO A 276 20.88 -12.23 -7.07
N ASP A 277 20.15 -11.69 -6.12
CA ASP A 277 18.69 -11.86 -5.96
C ASP A 277 17.92 -10.56 -6.26
N PHE A 278 18.51 -9.63 -7.00
CA PHE A 278 17.85 -8.39 -7.40
C PHE A 278 16.46 -8.67 -7.99
N GLY A 279 15.43 -7.96 -7.49
CA GLY A 279 14.04 -8.24 -7.86
C GLY A 279 13.66 -7.76 -9.26
N GLY A 280 14.22 -6.63 -9.70
CA GLY A 280 13.91 -6.06 -11.00
C GLY A 280 13.70 -4.54 -10.99
N PHE A 281 13.07 -4.04 -12.03
CA PHE A 281 12.89 -2.61 -12.25
C PHE A 281 11.43 -2.15 -12.08
N LEU A 282 11.26 -0.97 -11.48
CA LEU A 282 10.03 -0.18 -11.54
C LEU A 282 10.20 0.94 -12.58
N VAL A 283 9.24 1.10 -13.49
CA VAL A 283 9.32 2.05 -14.59
C VAL A 283 8.08 2.93 -14.67
N LYS A 284 8.29 4.24 -14.73
CA LYS A 284 7.31 5.25 -15.14
C LYS A 284 7.78 5.86 -16.45
N ALA A 285 7.02 5.69 -17.52
CA ALA A 285 7.37 6.13 -18.86
C ALA A 285 6.23 6.93 -19.50
N ASP A 286 6.58 7.84 -20.41
CA ASP A 286 5.65 8.67 -21.19
C ASP A 286 4.61 9.41 -20.33
N SER A 287 4.99 9.81 -19.13
CA SER A 287 4.11 10.47 -18.18
C SER A 287 4.88 11.52 -17.38
N GLU A 288 4.28 12.69 -17.16
CA GLU A 288 4.84 13.77 -16.35
C GLU A 288 6.30 14.07 -16.67
N PHE A 289 6.61 14.27 -17.93
CA PHE A 289 7.95 14.54 -18.47
C PHE A 289 8.98 13.41 -18.29
N ASN A 290 8.56 12.20 -17.90
CA ASN A 290 9.45 11.05 -17.92
C ASN A 290 9.57 10.52 -19.35
N PRO A 291 10.80 10.20 -19.83
CA PRO A 291 10.99 9.65 -21.17
C PRO A 291 10.39 8.24 -21.27
N GLY A 292 9.98 7.89 -22.48
CA GLY A 292 9.39 6.59 -22.72
C GLY A 292 9.44 6.18 -24.20
N PRO A 293 8.83 5.05 -24.55
CA PRO A 293 8.90 4.49 -25.90
C PRO A 293 8.14 5.31 -26.96
N TYR A 294 7.15 6.13 -26.61
CA TYR A 294 6.36 6.89 -27.58
C TYR A 294 7.16 7.86 -28.41
N VAL A 295 8.24 8.43 -27.86
CA VAL A 295 9.16 9.32 -28.61
C VAL A 295 9.75 8.64 -29.84
N TYR A 296 9.85 7.31 -29.83
CA TYR A 296 10.39 6.49 -30.90
C TYR A 296 9.29 5.83 -31.76
N GLY A 297 8.04 6.21 -31.57
CA GLY A 297 6.90 5.54 -32.25
C GLY A 297 6.68 4.10 -31.80
N ARG A 298 7.16 3.73 -30.58
CA ARG A 298 7.02 2.40 -29.98
C ARG A 298 5.93 2.39 -28.93
N THR A 299 5.44 1.21 -28.60
CA THR A 299 4.43 1.00 -27.57
C THR A 299 5.06 0.80 -26.18
N HIS A 300 4.26 0.93 -25.12
CA HIS A 300 4.68 0.56 -23.78
C HIS A 300 5.09 -0.91 -23.68
N ALA A 301 4.48 -1.81 -24.47
CA ALA A 301 4.88 -3.21 -24.50
C ALA A 301 6.30 -3.38 -25.08
N ASP A 302 6.65 -2.65 -26.15
CA ASP A 302 8.01 -2.71 -26.71
C ASP A 302 9.05 -2.27 -25.67
N GLY A 303 8.77 -1.15 -24.95
CA GLY A 303 9.66 -0.64 -23.91
C GLY A 303 9.80 -1.59 -22.74
N ALA A 304 8.69 -2.14 -22.25
CA ALA A 304 8.70 -3.07 -21.12
C ALA A 304 9.37 -4.41 -21.46
N ASN A 305 9.11 -4.94 -22.65
CA ASN A 305 9.63 -6.23 -23.10
C ASN A 305 11.15 -6.20 -23.29
N MET A 306 11.72 -5.09 -23.79
CA MET A 306 13.18 -4.91 -23.88
C MET A 306 13.85 -5.09 -22.50
N LEU A 307 13.31 -4.44 -21.47
CA LEU A 307 13.83 -4.57 -20.11
C LEU A 307 13.58 -5.97 -19.52
N ALA A 308 12.41 -6.52 -19.80
CA ALA A 308 12.02 -7.85 -19.35
C ALA A 308 12.93 -8.95 -19.91
N GLU A 309 13.30 -8.85 -21.20
CA GLU A 309 14.25 -9.77 -21.83
C GLU A 309 15.64 -9.70 -21.18
N ALA A 310 16.11 -8.52 -20.79
CA ALA A 310 17.38 -8.37 -20.10
C ALA A 310 17.36 -9.01 -18.68
N LEU A 311 16.22 -8.95 -17.97
CA LEU A 311 16.06 -9.48 -16.61
C LEU A 311 15.73 -10.99 -16.57
N LEU A 312 15.13 -11.53 -17.63
CA LEU A 312 14.59 -12.91 -17.68
C LEU A 312 15.62 -13.98 -17.29
N PRO A 313 16.91 -13.95 -17.74
CA PRO A 313 17.90 -14.96 -17.38
C PRO A 313 18.19 -15.05 -15.88
N TYR A 314 17.84 -14.03 -15.12
CA TYR A 314 18.11 -13.93 -13.68
C TYR A 314 16.83 -14.07 -12.83
N GLY A 315 15.68 -14.30 -13.47
CA GLY A 315 14.38 -14.37 -12.79
C GLY A 315 13.86 -13.02 -12.26
N GLY A 316 14.39 -11.90 -12.78
CA GLY A 316 13.92 -10.57 -12.46
C GLY A 316 12.66 -10.18 -13.23
N VAL A 317 11.93 -9.19 -12.72
CA VAL A 317 10.68 -8.71 -13.31
C VAL A 317 10.73 -7.22 -13.65
N VAL A 318 9.89 -6.79 -14.59
CA VAL A 318 9.62 -5.38 -14.85
C VAL A 318 8.25 -5.03 -14.30
N ILE A 319 8.23 -4.09 -13.38
CA ILE A 319 7.00 -3.47 -12.89
C ILE A 319 6.78 -2.19 -13.68
N TRP A 320 5.79 -2.20 -14.56
CA TRP A 320 5.51 -1.07 -15.45
C TRP A 320 4.26 -0.34 -14.98
N ARG A 321 4.40 0.93 -14.58
CA ARG A 321 3.24 1.70 -14.13
C ARG A 321 2.31 2.00 -15.31
N ALA A 322 1.06 1.58 -15.18
CA ALA A 322 0.00 1.88 -16.15
C ALA A 322 -0.57 3.28 -15.89
N PHE A 323 0.29 4.29 -15.99
CA PHE A 323 -0.06 5.68 -15.75
C PHE A 323 0.52 6.56 -16.86
N VAL A 324 -0.36 7.07 -17.72
CA VAL A 324 -0.03 8.01 -18.79
C VAL A 324 -0.84 9.27 -18.58
N TYR A 325 -0.16 10.39 -18.44
CA TYR A 325 -0.78 11.68 -18.20
C TYR A 325 -0.02 12.82 -18.86
N ASN A 326 -0.71 13.60 -19.69
CA ASN A 326 -0.18 14.83 -20.25
C ASN A 326 -0.77 16.04 -19.51
N CYS A 327 -0.01 16.59 -18.58
CA CYS A 327 -0.41 17.76 -17.80
C CYS A 327 -0.47 19.08 -18.60
N LEU A 328 -0.01 19.09 -19.86
CA LEU A 328 -0.04 20.25 -20.73
C LEU A 328 -1.25 20.30 -21.67
N GLN A 329 -2.21 19.40 -21.50
CA GLN A 329 -3.40 19.34 -22.33
C GLN A 329 -4.23 20.64 -22.23
N ASP A 330 -4.77 21.10 -23.38
CA ASP A 330 -5.61 22.30 -23.42
C ASP A 330 -6.91 22.11 -22.62
N TRP A 331 -7.15 22.96 -21.64
CA TRP A 331 -8.32 22.92 -20.76
C TRP A 331 -9.67 23.08 -21.54
N ARG A 332 -9.64 23.61 -22.75
CA ARG A 332 -10.81 23.76 -23.63
C ARG A 332 -11.19 22.45 -24.31
N ASP A 333 -10.29 21.49 -24.36
CA ASP A 333 -10.58 20.15 -24.84
C ASP A 333 -11.41 19.40 -23.79
N THR A 334 -12.74 19.48 -23.94
CA THR A 334 -13.69 18.83 -23.04
C THR A 334 -13.99 17.38 -23.43
N LYS A 335 -13.44 16.90 -24.55
CA LYS A 335 -13.62 15.51 -25.02
C LYS A 335 -12.56 14.58 -24.46
N THR A 336 -11.35 15.07 -24.23
CA THR A 336 -10.29 14.30 -23.61
C THR A 336 -10.49 14.31 -22.12
N ASP A 337 -10.44 13.15 -21.50
CA ASP A 337 -10.62 12.95 -20.08
C ASP A 337 -9.44 12.14 -19.52
N ARG A 338 -8.74 12.69 -18.53
CA ARG A 338 -7.63 12.02 -17.85
C ARG A 338 -8.02 10.63 -17.35
N ALA A 339 -9.25 10.45 -16.87
CA ALA A 339 -9.75 9.17 -16.38
C ALA A 339 -9.66 8.04 -17.41
N LYS A 340 -9.73 8.37 -18.71
CA LYS A 340 -9.66 7.39 -19.81
C LYS A 340 -8.24 6.98 -20.18
N ALA A 341 -7.25 7.79 -19.84
CA ALA A 341 -5.91 7.69 -20.43
C ALA A 341 -5.23 6.33 -20.18
N ALA A 342 -5.27 5.82 -18.96
CA ALA A 342 -4.66 4.53 -18.67
C ALA A 342 -5.29 3.39 -19.47
N TYR A 343 -6.61 3.32 -19.53
CA TYR A 343 -7.31 2.29 -20.28
C TYR A 343 -7.04 2.39 -21.79
N ASP A 344 -7.16 3.59 -22.35
CA ASP A 344 -6.99 3.80 -23.80
C ASP A 344 -5.57 3.44 -24.27
N ASN A 345 -4.55 3.65 -23.42
CA ASN A 345 -3.16 3.33 -23.74
C ASN A 345 -2.80 1.85 -23.49
N PHE A 346 -3.34 1.23 -22.46
CA PHE A 346 -2.89 -0.12 -22.07
C PHE A 346 -3.81 -1.25 -22.53
N LYS A 347 -5.13 -1.05 -22.60
CA LYS A 347 -6.05 -2.10 -23.07
C LYS A 347 -5.70 -2.68 -24.44
N PRO A 348 -5.30 -1.88 -25.47
CA PRO A 348 -4.89 -2.42 -26.78
C PRO A 348 -3.62 -3.28 -26.75
N LEU A 349 -2.87 -3.23 -25.62
CA LEU A 349 -1.62 -3.96 -25.43
C LEU A 349 -1.79 -5.25 -24.62
N ASP A 350 -3.02 -5.59 -24.23
CA ASP A 350 -3.28 -6.82 -23.48
C ASP A 350 -2.77 -8.06 -24.22
N GLY A 351 -1.95 -8.87 -23.55
CA GLY A 351 -1.31 -10.05 -24.13
C GLY A 351 -0.08 -9.78 -24.99
N LYS A 352 0.37 -8.52 -25.10
CA LYS A 352 1.62 -8.15 -25.81
C LYS A 352 2.82 -7.99 -24.90
N PHE A 353 2.61 -7.98 -23.58
CA PHE A 353 3.67 -7.92 -22.58
C PHE A 353 4.28 -9.29 -22.34
N SER A 354 5.60 -9.34 -22.11
CA SER A 354 6.32 -10.55 -21.74
C SER A 354 5.85 -11.09 -20.39
N GLU A 355 6.03 -12.40 -20.15
CA GLU A 355 5.53 -13.09 -18.95
C GLU A 355 6.07 -12.52 -17.61
N ASN A 356 7.25 -11.89 -17.64
CA ASN A 356 7.86 -11.24 -16.46
C ASN A 356 7.65 -9.72 -16.40
N VAL A 357 6.70 -9.20 -17.20
CA VAL A 357 6.19 -7.82 -17.06
C VAL A 357 4.92 -7.83 -16.23
N ILE A 358 4.80 -6.88 -15.31
CA ILE A 358 3.66 -6.71 -14.43
C ILE A 358 3.18 -5.26 -14.54
N LEU A 359 1.93 -5.06 -14.90
CA LEU A 359 1.35 -3.72 -14.91
C LEU A 359 0.96 -3.31 -13.49
N GLN A 360 1.54 -2.22 -12.99
CA GLN A 360 1.17 -1.59 -11.73
C GLN A 360 0.09 -0.54 -11.98
N ILE A 361 -1.13 -0.83 -11.56
CA ILE A 361 -2.34 -0.07 -11.84
C ILE A 361 -2.81 0.61 -10.56
N LYS A 362 -2.99 1.93 -10.58
CA LYS A 362 -3.62 2.67 -9.47
C LYS A 362 -5.05 2.19 -9.26
N TYR A 363 -5.50 2.18 -8.00
CA TYR A 363 -6.86 1.72 -7.69
C TYR A 363 -7.95 2.51 -8.41
N GLY A 364 -7.76 3.82 -8.59
CA GLY A 364 -8.65 4.70 -9.32
C GLY A 364 -8.00 5.26 -10.59
N PRO A 365 -8.79 5.84 -11.51
CA PRO A 365 -8.32 6.31 -12.82
C PRO A 365 -7.59 7.64 -12.78
N MET A 366 -7.72 8.41 -11.68
CA MET A 366 -7.16 9.77 -11.59
C MET A 366 -5.79 9.79 -10.90
N ASP A 367 -5.75 9.87 -9.58
CA ASP A 367 -4.49 9.97 -8.84
C ASP A 367 -4.68 9.90 -7.32
N PHE A 368 -5.22 8.83 -6.79
CA PHE A 368 -5.41 8.64 -5.34
C PHE A 368 -6.22 9.76 -4.67
N GLN A 369 -7.21 10.29 -5.37
CA GLN A 369 -8.13 11.28 -4.81
C GLN A 369 -8.90 10.71 -3.61
N VAL A 370 -9.54 11.56 -2.83
CA VAL A 370 -10.27 11.16 -1.62
C VAL A 370 -11.23 10.01 -1.90
N ARG A 371 -11.96 10.09 -3.03
CA ARG A 371 -12.77 9.01 -3.57
C ARG A 371 -12.71 8.98 -5.09
N GLU A 372 -12.41 7.81 -5.62
CA GLU A 372 -12.42 7.52 -7.06
C GLU A 372 -13.14 6.20 -7.31
N PRO A 373 -13.76 6.01 -8.47
CA PRO A 373 -14.23 4.68 -8.86
C PRO A 373 -13.04 3.75 -9.11
N VAL A 374 -13.28 2.46 -9.04
CA VAL A 374 -12.26 1.45 -9.39
C VAL A 374 -11.81 1.62 -10.84
N SER A 375 -10.52 1.56 -11.09
CA SER A 375 -9.96 1.64 -12.44
C SER A 375 -10.51 0.52 -13.34
N PRO A 376 -11.07 0.83 -14.53
CA PRO A 376 -11.60 -0.17 -15.44
C PRO A 376 -10.52 -1.08 -16.06
N LEU A 377 -9.24 -0.77 -15.90
CA LEU A 377 -8.16 -1.68 -16.27
C LEU A 377 -8.22 -3.00 -15.50
N PHE A 378 -8.69 -2.98 -14.23
CA PHE A 378 -8.98 -4.22 -13.51
C PHE A 378 -10.16 -4.93 -14.18
N GLY A 379 -9.89 -6.11 -14.71
CA GLY A 379 -10.85 -6.87 -15.52
C GLY A 379 -10.70 -6.67 -17.03
N ALA A 380 -9.98 -5.65 -17.50
CA ALA A 380 -9.72 -5.44 -18.93
C ALA A 380 -8.43 -6.10 -19.43
N MET A 381 -7.47 -6.35 -18.56
CA MET A 381 -6.15 -6.90 -18.88
C MET A 381 -6.09 -8.40 -18.57
N GLU A 382 -6.82 -9.22 -19.34
CA GLU A 382 -7.01 -10.65 -19.02
C GLU A 382 -5.77 -11.52 -19.27
N LYS A 383 -4.83 -11.05 -20.11
CA LYS A 383 -3.66 -11.81 -20.56
C LYS A 383 -2.34 -11.24 -20.07
N THR A 384 -2.39 -10.19 -19.25
CA THR A 384 -1.22 -9.46 -18.75
C THR A 384 -1.21 -9.48 -17.23
N ASN A 385 -0.07 -9.81 -16.63
CA ASN A 385 0.07 -9.74 -15.18
C ASN A 385 -0.21 -8.32 -14.66
N GLN A 386 -0.92 -8.21 -13.54
CA GLN A 386 -1.31 -6.93 -12.96
C GLN A 386 -1.13 -6.95 -11.45
N MET A 387 -0.87 -5.78 -10.92
CA MET A 387 -0.85 -5.53 -9.48
C MET A 387 -1.55 -4.21 -9.14
N MET A 388 -2.15 -4.16 -7.97
CA MET A 388 -2.78 -2.96 -7.42
C MET A 388 -1.73 -1.99 -6.89
N GLU A 389 -1.80 -0.71 -7.27
CA GLU A 389 -1.06 0.35 -6.60
C GLU A 389 -1.98 1.07 -5.62
N PHE A 390 -1.70 0.91 -4.31
CA PHE A 390 -2.27 1.73 -3.25
C PHE A 390 -1.29 2.83 -2.84
N GLN A 391 -1.79 3.98 -2.41
CA GLN A 391 -0.98 5.00 -1.77
C GLN A 391 -1.20 4.96 -0.26
N ILE A 392 -0.22 4.42 0.48
CA ILE A 392 -0.22 4.40 1.95
C ILE A 392 0.08 5.80 2.48
N THR A 393 0.96 6.52 1.81
CA THR A 393 1.18 7.95 1.98
C THR A 393 -0.09 8.73 1.61
N GLN A 394 -0.46 9.72 2.40
CA GLN A 394 -1.75 10.41 2.33
C GLN A 394 -1.63 11.74 1.55
N GLU A 395 -1.26 11.70 0.27
CA GLU A 395 -1.02 12.89 -0.55
C GLU A 395 -2.25 13.83 -0.59
N TYR A 396 -3.43 13.27 -0.84
CA TYR A 396 -4.69 14.00 -0.92
C TYR A 396 -5.59 13.78 0.30
N THR A 397 -5.15 13.00 1.27
CA THR A 397 -5.93 12.63 2.46
C THR A 397 -5.30 13.14 3.75
N GLY A 398 -4.81 14.40 3.72
CA GLY A 398 -4.34 15.14 4.88
C GLY A 398 -2.87 14.97 5.23
N GLN A 399 -2.05 14.37 4.34
CA GLN A 399 -0.58 14.32 4.41
C GLN A 399 -0.01 13.87 5.75
N GLN A 400 -0.69 12.90 6.40
CA GLN A 400 -0.33 12.37 7.73
C GLN A 400 -0.30 13.46 8.83
N ILE A 401 -0.91 14.62 8.57
CA ILE A 401 -1.31 15.59 9.58
C ILE A 401 -2.70 15.24 10.10
N HIS A 402 -3.64 14.95 9.17
CA HIS A 402 -4.97 14.48 9.51
C HIS A 402 -4.99 12.96 9.70
N LEU A 403 -5.78 12.50 10.65
CA LEU A 403 -6.13 11.09 10.74
C LEU A 403 -7.06 10.74 9.58
N CYS A 404 -6.60 9.82 8.74
CA CYS A 404 -7.38 9.23 7.66
C CYS A 404 -6.95 7.77 7.48
N TYR A 405 -7.79 6.85 7.92
CA TYR A 405 -7.54 5.43 7.77
C TYR A 405 -8.08 4.94 6.42
N LEU A 406 -7.18 4.53 5.56
CA LEU A 406 -7.48 4.18 4.16
C LEU A 406 -8.00 2.74 3.99
N GLY A 407 -7.89 1.92 5.03
CA GLY A 407 -8.26 0.50 4.97
C GLY A 407 -9.72 0.27 4.56
N THR A 408 -10.65 1.13 4.99
CA THR A 408 -12.07 1.04 4.61
C THR A 408 -12.26 1.23 3.10
N LEU A 409 -11.64 2.25 2.52
CA LEU A 409 -11.65 2.50 1.09
C LEU A 409 -10.98 1.36 0.31
N TRP A 410 -9.82 0.88 0.76
CA TRP A 410 -9.12 -0.21 0.08
C TRP A 410 -9.93 -1.50 0.07
N LYS A 411 -10.66 -1.79 1.15
CA LYS A 411 -11.53 -2.97 1.22
C LYS A 411 -12.70 -2.86 0.25
N GLU A 412 -13.33 -1.69 0.16
CA GLU A 412 -14.39 -1.40 -0.82
C GLU A 412 -13.91 -1.65 -2.26
N ILE A 413 -12.71 -1.15 -2.60
CA ILE A 413 -12.10 -1.34 -3.91
C ILE A 413 -11.84 -2.82 -4.20
N LEU A 414 -11.29 -3.56 -3.23
CA LEU A 414 -10.99 -4.99 -3.39
C LEU A 414 -12.25 -5.86 -3.54
N GLU A 415 -13.35 -5.44 -2.92
CA GLU A 415 -14.65 -6.13 -3.02
C GLU A 415 -15.48 -5.69 -4.24
N PHE A 416 -15.00 -4.73 -5.03
CA PHE A 416 -15.69 -4.33 -6.25
C PHE A 416 -15.71 -5.48 -7.26
N ASP A 417 -16.91 -5.89 -7.69
CA ASP A 417 -17.10 -6.91 -8.72
C ASP A 417 -17.07 -6.25 -10.11
N THR A 418 -16.02 -6.49 -10.87
CA THR A 418 -15.87 -5.90 -12.21
C THR A 418 -16.85 -6.46 -13.23
N TYR A 419 -17.43 -7.63 -12.97
CA TYR A 419 -18.26 -8.40 -13.92
C TYR A 419 -17.57 -8.72 -15.25
N CYS A 420 -16.26 -8.64 -15.33
CA CYS A 420 -15.53 -8.89 -16.59
C CYS A 420 -15.68 -10.33 -17.09
N LYS A 421 -15.86 -11.29 -16.19
CA LYS A 421 -16.20 -12.69 -16.48
C LYS A 421 -17.55 -13.12 -15.89
N GLY A 422 -18.43 -12.15 -15.65
CA GLY A 422 -19.68 -12.36 -14.94
C GLY A 422 -19.55 -12.13 -13.44
N LYS A 423 -20.59 -12.45 -12.69
CA LYS A 423 -20.67 -12.25 -11.24
C LYS A 423 -19.53 -12.99 -10.52
N GLY A 424 -18.89 -12.32 -9.57
CA GLY A 424 -17.77 -12.87 -8.79
C GLY A 424 -16.39 -12.50 -9.32
N SER A 425 -16.30 -11.63 -10.32
CA SER A 425 -15.05 -11.11 -10.87
C SER A 425 -14.49 -9.97 -10.02
N TYR A 426 -14.29 -10.23 -8.73
CA TYR A 426 -13.82 -9.24 -7.77
C TYR A 426 -12.39 -8.77 -8.05
N VAL A 427 -12.12 -7.49 -7.82
CA VAL A 427 -10.76 -6.93 -7.96
C VAL A 427 -9.75 -7.72 -7.14
N LYS A 428 -10.07 -8.12 -5.91
CA LYS A 428 -9.20 -8.96 -5.08
C LYS A 428 -8.77 -10.27 -5.77
N ARG A 429 -9.62 -10.86 -6.64
CA ARG A 429 -9.29 -12.09 -7.40
C ARG A 429 -8.47 -11.81 -8.65
N ILE A 430 -8.46 -10.58 -9.12
CA ILE A 430 -7.60 -10.14 -10.20
C ILE A 430 -6.19 -9.93 -9.65
N VAL A 431 -6.06 -9.21 -8.54
CA VAL A 431 -4.78 -8.82 -7.96
C VAL A 431 -4.10 -9.91 -7.13
N ASP A 432 -4.82 -10.95 -6.71
CA ASP A 432 -4.20 -12.18 -6.18
C ASP A 432 -3.82 -13.17 -7.30
N GLY A 433 -4.20 -12.87 -8.55
CA GLY A 433 -3.90 -13.67 -9.74
C GLY A 433 -4.87 -14.82 -10.00
N SER A 434 -5.79 -15.13 -9.08
CA SER A 434 -6.62 -16.34 -9.17
C SER A 434 -7.68 -16.28 -10.28
N LEU A 435 -8.21 -15.08 -10.61
CA LEU A 435 -9.26 -14.94 -11.62
C LEU A 435 -8.76 -15.29 -13.04
N PHE A 436 -7.53 -14.89 -13.36
CA PHE A 436 -6.95 -15.07 -14.71
C PHE A 436 -5.81 -16.09 -14.73
N GLY A 437 -5.45 -16.71 -13.61
CA GLY A 437 -4.33 -17.65 -13.51
C GLY A 437 -2.97 -16.99 -13.74
N MET A 438 -2.79 -15.74 -13.24
CA MET A 438 -1.56 -14.98 -13.43
C MET A 438 -0.44 -15.49 -12.54
N LYS A 439 0.75 -15.70 -13.12
CA LYS A 439 1.97 -16.10 -12.40
C LYS A 439 2.46 -15.02 -11.45
N TYR A 440 2.40 -13.77 -11.88
CA TYR A 440 2.78 -12.61 -11.10
C TYR A 440 1.56 -11.72 -10.89
N ALA A 441 1.20 -11.52 -9.64
CA ALA A 441 0.08 -10.67 -9.25
C ALA A 441 0.35 -10.13 -7.85
N GLY A 442 -0.25 -9.02 -7.45
CA GLY A 442 -0.04 -8.53 -6.10
C GLY A 442 -0.38 -7.08 -5.85
N PHE A 443 0.38 -6.53 -4.90
CA PHE A 443 0.15 -5.20 -4.36
C PHE A 443 1.46 -4.40 -4.31
N ALA A 444 1.40 -3.15 -4.73
CA ALA A 444 2.42 -2.14 -4.53
C ALA A 444 1.85 -1.03 -3.64
N GLY A 445 2.50 -0.74 -2.53
CA GLY A 445 2.15 0.34 -1.63
C GLY A 445 3.13 1.51 -1.72
N VAL A 446 2.68 2.69 -2.12
CA VAL A 446 3.51 3.90 -2.02
C VAL A 446 3.54 4.32 -0.55
N SER A 447 4.66 4.10 0.11
CA SER A 447 4.83 4.40 1.54
C SER A 447 6.13 5.17 1.77
N ASN A 448 6.04 6.48 1.69
CA ASN A 448 7.17 7.39 1.81
C ASN A 448 7.51 7.65 3.28
N ILE A 449 7.81 6.59 4.03
CA ILE A 449 8.26 6.70 5.41
C ILE A 449 9.63 7.36 5.48
N GLY A 450 9.88 8.10 6.56
CA GLY A 450 11.10 8.83 6.79
C GLY A 450 11.79 8.49 8.11
N ASP A 451 12.66 9.40 8.54
CA ASP A 451 13.43 9.25 9.76
C ASP A 451 12.70 9.74 11.03
N SER A 452 11.40 10.08 10.95
CA SER A 452 10.60 10.41 12.12
C SER A 452 10.49 9.25 13.10
N ILE A 453 10.31 9.56 14.40
CA ILE A 453 10.26 8.56 15.47
C ILE A 453 9.15 7.52 15.29
N ASN A 454 8.01 7.96 14.73
CA ASN A 454 6.83 7.13 14.49
C ASN A 454 6.75 6.54 13.06
N TRP A 455 7.79 6.68 12.23
CA TRP A 455 7.91 6.20 10.85
C TRP A 455 7.02 6.89 9.82
N THR A 456 5.80 7.24 10.19
CA THR A 456 4.74 7.70 9.27
C THR A 456 4.35 9.17 9.46
N GLY A 457 5.00 9.89 10.38
CA GLY A 457 4.67 11.30 10.68
C GLY A 457 3.43 11.50 11.55
N HIS A 458 2.54 10.52 11.63
CA HIS A 458 1.39 10.45 12.52
C HIS A 458 1.32 9.04 13.13
N ASP A 459 1.22 8.93 14.46
CA ASP A 459 1.29 7.62 15.14
C ASP A 459 0.18 6.66 14.70
N LEU A 460 -1.05 7.17 14.45
CA LEU A 460 -2.17 6.34 13.98
C LEU A 460 -2.09 6.01 12.47
N ALA A 461 -1.32 6.75 11.67
CA ALA A 461 -1.12 6.42 10.25
C ALA A 461 -0.31 5.12 10.04
N GLN A 462 0.35 4.61 11.07
CA GLN A 462 0.96 3.28 11.04
C GLN A 462 -0.07 2.17 10.74
N ALA A 463 -1.35 2.39 11.11
CA ALA A 463 -2.44 1.47 10.80
C ALA A 463 -2.59 1.25 9.29
N ASN A 464 -2.34 2.28 8.45
CA ASN A 464 -2.40 2.14 6.99
C ASN A 464 -1.30 1.20 6.48
N LEU A 465 -0.08 1.28 6.99
CA LEU A 465 1.02 0.39 6.62
C LEU A 465 0.75 -1.06 7.05
N TRP A 466 0.25 -1.24 8.29
CA TRP A 466 -0.18 -2.55 8.80
C TRP A 466 -1.25 -3.17 7.91
N THR A 467 -2.31 -2.41 7.65
CA THR A 467 -3.46 -2.86 6.85
C THR A 467 -3.05 -3.21 5.42
N PHE A 468 -2.15 -2.43 4.81
CA PHE A 468 -1.61 -2.76 3.50
C PHE A 468 -0.96 -4.15 3.49
N GLY A 469 -0.09 -4.43 4.47
CA GLY A 469 0.57 -5.74 4.58
C GLY A 469 -0.42 -6.89 4.76
N LYS A 470 -1.43 -6.72 5.61
CA LYS A 470 -2.47 -7.72 5.87
C LYS A 470 -3.33 -7.99 4.64
N LEU A 471 -3.82 -6.96 3.95
CA LEU A 471 -4.60 -7.10 2.72
C LEU A 471 -3.77 -7.64 1.55
N ALA A 472 -2.48 -7.32 1.49
CA ALA A 472 -1.57 -7.90 0.50
C ALA A 472 -1.26 -9.39 0.78
N TRP A 473 -1.32 -9.81 2.06
CA TRP A 473 -1.22 -11.22 2.44
C TRP A 473 -2.51 -11.98 2.15
N ASP A 474 -3.63 -11.48 2.67
CA ASP A 474 -4.96 -12.02 2.43
C ASP A 474 -6.01 -10.91 2.25
N PRO A 475 -6.44 -10.62 1.00
CA PRO A 475 -7.44 -9.59 0.73
C PRO A 475 -8.86 -9.95 1.21
N ASP A 476 -9.09 -11.17 1.69
CA ASP A 476 -10.37 -11.59 2.26
C ASP A 476 -10.51 -11.20 3.75
N GLU A 477 -9.43 -10.87 4.45
CA GLU A 477 -9.51 -10.46 5.86
C GLU A 477 -10.46 -9.26 6.05
N LYS A 478 -11.16 -9.25 7.19
CA LYS A 478 -12.08 -8.16 7.54
C LYS A 478 -11.30 -6.95 8.06
N ILE A 479 -11.70 -5.78 7.61
CA ILE A 479 -10.97 -4.56 7.94
C ILE A 479 -11.03 -4.22 9.44
N GLU A 480 -12.13 -4.52 10.10
CA GLU A 480 -12.31 -4.34 11.54
C GLU A 480 -11.34 -5.23 12.33
N ASP A 481 -11.16 -6.48 11.91
CA ASP A 481 -10.26 -7.43 12.57
C ASP A 481 -8.80 -7.01 12.38
N ILE A 482 -8.43 -6.58 11.17
CA ILE A 482 -7.09 -6.03 10.86
C ILE A 482 -6.78 -4.80 11.74
N ALA A 483 -7.71 -3.86 11.81
CA ALA A 483 -7.54 -2.64 12.60
C ALA A 483 -7.43 -2.95 14.09
N LYS A 484 -8.30 -3.83 14.60
CA LYS A 484 -8.29 -4.26 15.99
C LYS A 484 -7.01 -4.99 16.38
N GLU A 485 -6.50 -5.87 15.49
CA GLU A 485 -5.22 -6.54 15.69
C GLU A 485 -4.09 -5.52 15.85
N TRP A 486 -3.99 -4.56 14.94
CA TRP A 486 -2.99 -3.50 15.02
C TRP A 486 -3.09 -2.68 16.32
N ILE A 487 -4.30 -2.33 16.76
CA ILE A 487 -4.52 -1.57 17.98
C ILE A 487 -3.98 -2.35 19.19
N ILE A 488 -4.37 -3.62 19.33
CA ILE A 488 -3.94 -4.46 20.45
C ILE A 488 -2.41 -4.64 20.44
N LEU A 489 -1.82 -4.87 19.28
CA LEU A 489 -0.37 -5.02 19.14
C LEU A 489 0.39 -3.72 19.40
N THR A 490 -0.22 -2.56 19.27
CA THR A 490 0.44 -1.25 19.44
C THR A 490 0.20 -0.68 20.83
N PHE A 491 -1.06 -0.69 21.30
CA PHE A 491 -1.49 0.00 22.54
C PHE A 491 -1.88 -0.95 23.67
N GLY A 492 -2.10 -2.24 23.39
CA GLY A 492 -2.59 -3.23 24.36
C GLY A 492 -4.09 -3.47 24.24
N ASP A 493 -4.60 -4.36 25.10
CA ASP A 493 -5.96 -4.90 25.02
C ASP A 493 -6.97 -4.25 26.01
N ASP A 494 -6.66 -3.04 26.55
CA ASP A 494 -7.67 -2.28 27.31
C ASP A 494 -8.88 -2.02 26.40
N LYS A 495 -10.06 -2.46 26.86
CA LYS A 495 -11.29 -2.42 26.06
C LYS A 495 -11.60 -1.00 25.57
N LYS A 496 -11.44 0.02 26.42
CA LYS A 496 -11.74 1.41 26.06
C LYS A 496 -10.77 1.94 24.99
N VAL A 497 -9.48 1.58 25.11
CA VAL A 497 -8.46 1.93 24.12
C VAL A 497 -8.80 1.29 22.77
N VAL A 498 -9.13 0.00 22.77
CA VAL A 498 -9.48 -0.73 21.55
C VAL A 498 -10.74 -0.14 20.88
N ASP A 499 -11.81 0.02 21.66
CA ASP A 499 -13.10 0.48 21.11
C ASP A 499 -13.00 1.91 20.55
N ASN A 500 -12.34 2.83 21.27
CA ASN A 500 -12.22 4.23 20.82
C ASN A 500 -11.33 4.35 19.58
N ILE A 501 -10.14 3.75 19.58
CA ILE A 501 -9.24 3.85 18.42
C ILE A 501 -9.84 3.13 17.21
N LEU A 502 -10.51 1.99 17.41
CA LEU A 502 -11.19 1.30 16.31
C LEU A 502 -12.28 2.18 15.67
N TRP A 503 -13.11 2.83 16.50
CA TRP A 503 -14.11 3.77 16.01
C TRP A 503 -13.46 4.92 15.23
N MET A 504 -12.40 5.51 15.77
CA MET A 504 -11.67 6.62 15.13
C MET A 504 -11.12 6.20 13.76
N LEU A 505 -10.48 5.04 13.67
CA LEU A 505 -9.93 4.54 12.42
C LEU A 505 -11.04 4.32 11.39
N LEU A 506 -12.08 3.55 11.73
CA LEU A 506 -13.12 3.15 10.77
C LEU A 506 -13.94 4.33 10.25
N ASN A 507 -14.06 5.41 11.00
CA ASN A 507 -14.84 6.60 10.60
C ASN A 507 -13.98 7.71 9.98
N SER A 508 -12.66 7.72 10.19
CA SER A 508 -11.79 8.86 9.84
C SER A 508 -11.77 9.20 8.35
N HIS A 509 -11.84 8.19 7.45
CA HIS A 509 -11.90 8.46 6.01
C HIS A 509 -13.22 9.15 5.62
N ALA A 510 -14.36 8.66 6.11
CA ALA A 510 -15.66 9.27 5.84
C ALA A 510 -15.77 10.69 6.43
N ILE A 511 -15.19 10.92 7.61
CA ILE A 511 -15.09 12.26 8.21
C ILE A 511 -14.25 13.18 7.33
N TYR A 512 -13.10 12.70 6.85
CA TYR A 512 -12.23 13.46 5.95
C TYR A 512 -12.93 13.83 4.64
N GLU A 513 -13.61 12.86 4.01
CA GLU A 513 -14.38 13.06 2.79
C GLU A 513 -15.47 14.12 2.98
N LYS A 514 -16.20 14.08 4.11
CA LYS A 514 -17.28 15.03 4.40
C LYS A 514 -16.81 16.49 4.41
N TYR A 515 -15.72 16.82 5.10
CA TYR A 515 -15.30 18.21 5.18
C TYR A 515 -14.40 18.66 4.01
N THR A 516 -14.03 17.75 3.08
CA THR A 516 -13.20 18.09 1.92
C THR A 516 -13.96 17.99 0.61
N THR A 517 -14.10 16.78 0.04
CA THR A 517 -14.60 16.55 -1.33
C THR A 517 -15.60 15.40 -1.38
N PRO A 518 -16.85 15.60 -0.90
CA PRO A 518 -17.87 14.56 -0.94
C PRO A 518 -18.35 14.29 -2.37
N LEU A 519 -19.07 13.16 -2.56
CA LEU A 519 -19.75 12.75 -3.78
C LEU A 519 -18.83 12.46 -4.97
N GLY A 520 -17.59 12.08 -4.73
CA GLY A 520 -16.61 11.77 -5.79
C GLY A 520 -16.00 13.00 -6.47
N LEU A 521 -16.11 14.17 -5.85
CA LEU A 521 -15.32 15.32 -6.25
C LEU A 521 -13.84 15.06 -6.00
N GLY A 522 -13.01 15.54 -6.89
CA GLY A 522 -11.56 15.51 -6.71
C GLY A 522 -10.95 16.90 -6.87
N TRP A 523 -9.68 17.02 -6.50
CA TRP A 523 -8.83 18.16 -6.80
C TRP A 523 -9.35 19.52 -6.33
N MET A 524 -9.69 19.65 -5.07
CA MET A 524 -9.95 20.94 -4.43
C MET A 524 -8.80 21.35 -3.50
N VAL A 525 -7.59 20.90 -3.77
CA VAL A 525 -6.38 21.15 -3.00
C VAL A 525 -5.48 22.19 -3.67
N ASN A 526 -4.60 22.82 -2.88
CA ASN A 526 -3.58 23.70 -3.43
C ASN A 526 -2.68 22.97 -4.43
N PRO A 527 -2.37 23.57 -5.58
CA PRO A 527 -1.49 22.97 -6.57
C PRO A 527 -0.06 22.80 -6.02
N GLY A 528 0.66 21.86 -6.59
CA GLY A 528 2.06 21.58 -6.27
C GLY A 528 2.25 20.69 -5.06
N HIS A 529 1.87 21.09 -3.86
CA HIS A 529 2.02 20.25 -2.66
C HIS A 529 0.75 19.54 -2.19
N HIS A 530 -0.41 19.80 -2.80
CA HIS A 530 -1.68 19.11 -2.64
C HIS A 530 -2.26 19.10 -1.21
N TYR A 531 -2.01 20.19 -0.45
CA TYR A 531 -2.52 20.36 0.91
C TYR A 531 -3.30 21.66 1.08
N GLY A 532 -4.39 21.58 1.87
CA GLY A 532 -5.27 22.70 2.14
C GLY A 532 -6.27 22.97 1.00
N PRO A 533 -7.39 23.66 1.30
CA PRO A 533 -8.47 23.87 0.36
C PRO A 533 -8.10 24.89 -0.73
N ASN A 534 -8.33 24.52 -1.98
CA ASN A 534 -8.28 25.45 -3.11
C ASN A 534 -9.26 24.99 -4.21
N PRO A 535 -10.52 25.44 -4.17
CA PRO A 535 -11.55 25.00 -5.13
C PRO A 535 -11.30 25.50 -6.56
N GLU A 536 -10.41 26.45 -6.78
CA GLU A 536 -9.97 26.91 -8.11
C GLU A 536 -8.53 26.47 -8.44
N GLY A 537 -7.93 25.64 -7.59
CA GLY A 537 -6.61 25.09 -7.81
C GLY A 537 -6.57 24.17 -9.04
N TYR A 538 -5.46 24.23 -9.77
CA TYR A 538 -5.13 23.33 -10.86
C TYR A 538 -3.61 23.22 -10.97
N GLU A 539 -3.15 22.07 -11.49
CA GLU A 539 -1.74 21.69 -11.43
C GLU A 539 -0.82 22.58 -12.27
N TYR A 540 -1.00 22.56 -13.60
CA TYR A 540 -0.12 23.26 -14.54
C TYR A 540 -0.86 24.18 -15.50
N SER A 541 -2.19 24.02 -15.60
CA SER A 541 -3.06 24.81 -16.46
C SER A 541 -4.49 24.76 -15.93
N LYS A 542 -5.39 25.55 -16.52
CA LYS A 542 -6.83 25.53 -16.20
C LYS A 542 -7.51 24.17 -16.43
N TRP A 543 -6.83 23.25 -17.09
CA TRP A 543 -7.20 21.85 -17.20
C TRP A 543 -7.40 21.18 -15.85
N GLY A 544 -6.61 21.53 -14.84
CA GLY A 544 -6.66 20.95 -13.52
C GLY A 544 -7.90 21.25 -12.68
N THR A 545 -8.82 22.11 -13.13
CA THR A 545 -10.10 22.33 -12.43
C THR A 545 -11.05 21.19 -12.73
N TYR A 546 -10.75 20.05 -12.19
CA TYR A 546 -11.39 18.77 -12.54
C TYR A 546 -12.85 18.65 -12.14
N HIS A 547 -13.33 19.46 -11.20
CA HIS A 547 -14.73 19.49 -10.79
C HIS A 547 -15.67 20.27 -11.71
N ARG A 548 -15.11 21.09 -12.62
CA ARG A 548 -15.84 21.90 -13.62
C ARG A 548 -17.08 22.65 -13.09
N ALA A 549 -16.97 23.20 -11.87
CA ALA A 549 -18.04 23.98 -11.29
C ALA A 549 -18.22 25.32 -12.02
N ASP A 550 -19.47 25.66 -12.35
CA ASP A 550 -19.88 26.99 -12.81
C ASP A 550 -21.09 27.49 -11.99
N THR A 551 -21.80 28.50 -12.46
CA THR A 551 -22.97 29.06 -11.77
C THR A 551 -24.21 28.16 -11.78
N LYS A 552 -24.21 27.08 -12.58
CA LYS A 552 -25.39 26.24 -12.82
C LYS A 552 -25.21 24.80 -12.33
N ALA A 553 -24.00 24.28 -12.41
CA ALA A 553 -23.75 22.86 -12.17
C ALA A 553 -22.30 22.59 -11.80
N ILE A 554 -22.06 21.39 -11.26
CA ILE A 554 -20.74 20.86 -10.88
C ILE A 554 -20.60 19.41 -11.32
N GLY A 555 -19.35 18.92 -11.44
CA GLY A 555 -19.04 17.57 -11.87
C GLY A 555 -18.73 17.48 -13.36
N VAL A 556 -18.33 16.32 -13.80
CA VAL A 556 -17.96 16.04 -15.18
C VAL A 556 -18.90 14.98 -15.74
N ASP A 557 -19.51 15.26 -16.92
CA ASP A 557 -20.27 14.23 -17.62
C ASP A 557 -19.30 13.22 -18.24
N ARG A 558 -19.12 12.10 -17.55
CA ARG A 558 -18.30 10.95 -17.95
C ARG A 558 -19.13 9.78 -18.48
N THR A 559 -20.44 9.99 -18.66
CA THR A 559 -21.34 8.99 -19.24
C THR A 559 -20.97 8.69 -20.69
N SER A 560 -21.62 7.69 -21.29
CA SER A 560 -21.48 7.35 -22.70
C SER A 560 -21.83 8.51 -23.65
N ARG A 561 -22.61 9.50 -23.19
CA ARG A 561 -22.98 10.71 -23.94
C ARG A 561 -22.02 11.87 -23.72
N GLY A 562 -21.25 11.84 -22.64
CA GLY A 562 -20.22 12.82 -22.28
C GLY A 562 -18.84 12.46 -22.83
N THR A 563 -17.85 12.26 -21.91
CA THR A 563 -16.49 11.85 -22.31
C THR A 563 -16.41 10.38 -22.74
N GLY A 564 -17.42 9.57 -22.43
CA GLY A 564 -17.47 8.16 -22.74
C GLY A 564 -16.62 7.29 -21.81
N TYR A 565 -16.24 7.77 -20.64
CA TYR A 565 -15.44 6.99 -19.69
C TYR A 565 -16.19 5.73 -19.21
N THR A 566 -17.51 5.81 -19.00
CA THR A 566 -18.33 4.67 -18.59
C THR A 566 -18.29 3.50 -19.58
N LEU A 567 -17.95 3.74 -20.86
CA LEU A 567 -17.79 2.70 -21.89
C LEU A 567 -16.60 1.76 -21.61
N GLN A 568 -15.70 2.12 -20.71
CA GLN A 568 -14.55 1.30 -20.32
C GLN A 568 -14.90 0.23 -19.28
N TYR A 569 -16.09 0.30 -18.70
CA TYR A 569 -16.60 -0.69 -17.74
C TYR A 569 -17.40 -1.80 -18.42
N SER A 570 -17.68 -2.88 -17.68
CA SER A 570 -18.63 -3.91 -18.11
C SER A 570 -20.00 -3.28 -18.39
N LYS A 571 -20.77 -3.92 -19.28
CA LYS A 571 -22.09 -3.42 -19.69
C LYS A 571 -23.02 -3.13 -18.50
N MET A 572 -22.98 -3.98 -17.49
CA MET A 572 -23.76 -3.79 -16.25
C MET A 572 -23.38 -2.49 -15.52
N TRP A 573 -22.10 -2.26 -15.29
CA TRP A 573 -21.63 -1.04 -14.64
C TRP A 573 -21.81 0.19 -15.50
N GLN A 574 -21.63 0.08 -16.82
CA GLN A 574 -21.94 1.17 -17.75
C GLN A 574 -23.39 1.65 -17.57
N GLU A 575 -24.37 0.73 -17.52
CA GLU A 575 -25.78 1.07 -17.37
C GLU A 575 -26.10 1.70 -16.00
N ILE A 576 -25.38 1.32 -14.96
CA ILE A 576 -25.50 1.91 -13.62
C ILE A 576 -24.90 3.31 -13.60
N PHE A 577 -23.68 3.47 -14.11
CA PHE A 577 -22.97 4.74 -14.07
C PHE A 577 -23.50 5.77 -15.08
N ASP A 578 -24.13 5.35 -16.18
CA ASP A 578 -24.78 6.24 -17.14
C ASP A 578 -26.10 6.83 -16.63
N ASP A 579 -26.77 6.18 -15.69
CA ASP A 579 -28.05 6.61 -15.13
C ASP A 579 -27.82 7.35 -13.80
N ILE A 580 -28.06 8.66 -13.80
CA ILE A 580 -27.86 9.51 -12.62
C ILE A 580 -28.62 9.03 -11.38
N ASN A 581 -29.74 8.36 -11.55
CA ASN A 581 -30.56 7.85 -10.43
C ASN A 581 -30.06 6.49 -9.88
N LYS A 582 -29.31 5.74 -10.68
CA LYS A 582 -28.72 4.45 -10.28
C LYS A 582 -27.28 4.59 -9.81
N CYS A 583 -26.58 5.62 -10.30
CA CYS A 583 -25.20 5.89 -9.93
C CYS A 583 -25.07 5.95 -8.39
N PRO A 584 -24.05 5.31 -7.79
CA PRO A 584 -23.76 5.46 -6.37
C PRO A 584 -23.57 6.94 -6.03
N GLU A 585 -24.25 7.42 -4.98
CA GLU A 585 -24.19 8.87 -4.65
C GLU A 585 -22.77 9.33 -4.32
N GLU A 586 -21.98 8.48 -3.66
CA GLU A 586 -20.58 8.76 -3.35
C GLU A 586 -19.68 8.98 -4.57
N LEU A 587 -20.13 8.60 -5.77
CA LEU A 587 -19.44 8.80 -7.05
C LEU A 587 -20.20 9.71 -8.01
N LEU A 588 -21.30 10.32 -7.56
CA LEU A 588 -22.21 11.07 -8.42
C LEU A 588 -21.51 12.16 -9.23
N LEU A 589 -20.71 12.99 -8.59
CA LEU A 589 -20.03 14.12 -9.25
C LEU A 589 -18.77 13.71 -10.04
N PHE A 590 -18.32 12.49 -9.83
CA PHE A 590 -17.31 11.90 -10.68
C PHE A 590 -17.86 11.54 -12.07
N PHE A 591 -19.04 10.92 -12.11
CA PHE A 591 -19.65 10.45 -13.36
C PHE A 591 -20.58 11.44 -14.04
N HIS A 592 -21.20 12.36 -13.28
CA HIS A 592 -22.23 13.25 -13.80
C HIS A 592 -21.92 14.72 -13.55
N ARG A 593 -22.34 15.55 -14.48
CA ARG A 593 -22.46 16.98 -14.28
C ARG A 593 -23.86 17.30 -13.74
N VAL A 594 -23.94 17.79 -12.52
CA VAL A 594 -25.20 17.86 -11.76
C VAL A 594 -25.54 19.31 -11.42
N PRO A 595 -26.79 19.76 -11.70
CA PRO A 595 -27.28 21.07 -11.25
C PRO A 595 -27.34 21.17 -9.73
N TYR A 596 -27.17 22.36 -9.18
CA TYR A 596 -27.13 22.57 -7.72
C TYR A 596 -28.48 22.33 -7.03
N ASP A 597 -29.60 22.45 -7.74
CA ASP A 597 -30.96 22.16 -7.25
C ASP A 597 -31.40 20.71 -7.42
N PHE A 598 -30.54 19.86 -7.99
CA PHE A 598 -30.80 18.42 -8.12
C PHE A 598 -31.07 17.80 -6.75
N LYS A 599 -32.13 16.99 -6.66
CA LYS A 599 -32.52 16.30 -5.41
C LYS A 599 -31.80 14.96 -5.29
N LEU A 600 -30.99 14.83 -4.24
CA LEU A 600 -30.37 13.57 -3.85
C LEU A 600 -31.39 12.60 -3.25
N LYS A 601 -31.02 11.33 -3.06
CA LYS A 601 -31.90 10.27 -2.51
C LYS A 601 -32.48 10.63 -1.14
N ASN A 602 -31.77 11.42 -0.35
CA ASN A 602 -32.24 11.93 0.95
C ASN A 602 -33.18 13.15 0.87
N GLY A 603 -33.52 13.59 -0.34
CA GLY A 603 -34.43 14.71 -0.60
C GLY A 603 -33.79 16.11 -0.53
N LYS A 604 -32.53 16.22 -0.11
CA LYS A 604 -31.80 17.50 -0.10
C LYS A 604 -31.39 17.92 -1.51
N THR A 605 -31.30 19.20 -1.76
CA THR A 605 -30.62 19.70 -2.96
C THR A 605 -29.13 19.39 -2.90
N LEU A 606 -28.47 19.24 -4.04
CA LEU A 606 -27.02 19.02 -4.11
C LEU A 606 -26.27 20.08 -3.31
N ILE A 607 -26.58 21.34 -3.51
CA ILE A 607 -25.88 22.45 -2.82
C ILE A 607 -26.08 22.38 -1.31
N GLN A 608 -27.32 22.10 -0.83
CA GLN A 608 -27.58 21.97 0.60
C GLN A 608 -26.85 20.76 1.20
N PHE A 609 -26.80 19.66 0.48
CA PHE A 609 -26.02 18.48 0.90
C PHE A 609 -24.53 18.83 1.05
N MET A 610 -23.95 19.57 0.10
CA MET A 610 -22.55 19.99 0.16
C MET A 610 -22.29 20.86 1.40
N TYR A 611 -23.15 21.85 1.67
CA TYR A 611 -23.02 22.65 2.88
C TYR A 611 -23.12 21.79 4.14
N ASP A 612 -24.15 20.95 4.23
CA ASP A 612 -24.36 20.07 5.37
C ASP A 612 -23.15 19.12 5.60
N SER A 613 -22.64 18.53 4.54
CA SER A 613 -21.49 17.63 4.61
C SER A 613 -20.27 18.32 5.20
N HIS A 614 -19.92 19.51 4.73
CA HIS A 614 -18.75 20.24 5.23
C HIS A 614 -18.92 20.68 6.69
N PHE A 615 -20.12 21.13 7.10
CA PHE A 615 -20.37 21.47 8.50
C PHE A 615 -20.31 20.23 9.40
N GLU A 616 -21.02 19.17 9.04
CA GLU A 616 -21.04 17.92 9.78
C GLU A 616 -19.65 17.29 9.88
N GLY A 617 -18.91 17.24 8.78
CA GLY A 617 -17.54 16.69 8.77
C GLY A 617 -16.59 17.46 9.68
N ALA A 618 -16.66 18.78 9.70
CA ALA A 618 -15.86 19.59 10.61
C ALA A 618 -16.25 19.37 12.08
N GLU A 619 -17.55 19.20 12.39
CA GLU A 619 -18.04 18.88 13.74
C GLU A 619 -17.59 17.49 14.19
N MET A 620 -17.62 16.49 13.31
CA MET A 620 -17.20 15.12 13.64
C MET A 620 -15.71 14.99 14.01
N VAL A 621 -14.88 15.97 13.67
CA VAL A 621 -13.48 16.00 14.15
C VAL A 621 -13.42 16.22 15.67
N ASP A 622 -14.41 16.91 16.27
CA ASP A 622 -14.50 17.03 17.73
C ASP A 622 -14.72 15.65 18.38
N GLU A 623 -15.54 14.78 17.75
CA GLU A 623 -15.72 13.42 18.25
C GLU A 623 -14.42 12.60 18.24
N LEU A 624 -13.54 12.81 17.23
CA LEU A 624 -12.21 12.20 17.22
C LEU A 624 -11.37 12.67 18.41
N ILE A 625 -11.41 13.98 18.70
CA ILE A 625 -10.68 14.56 19.83
C ILE A 625 -11.23 14.02 21.16
N GLU A 626 -12.55 14.04 21.36
CA GLU A 626 -13.19 13.55 22.58
C GLU A 626 -12.83 12.08 22.85
N LYS A 627 -12.95 11.21 21.82
CA LYS A 627 -12.58 9.80 21.96
C LYS A 627 -11.10 9.60 22.30
N TRP A 628 -10.23 10.44 21.76
CA TRP A 628 -8.80 10.38 22.09
C TRP A 628 -8.54 10.90 23.51
N GLU A 629 -9.17 11.99 23.93
CA GLU A 629 -9.04 12.53 25.29
C GLU A 629 -9.45 11.53 26.38
N GLU A 630 -10.46 10.72 26.12
CA GLU A 630 -10.90 9.64 27.01
C GLU A 630 -9.80 8.58 27.27
N LEU A 631 -8.73 8.56 26.46
CA LEU A 631 -7.62 7.63 26.56
C LEU A 631 -6.44 8.19 27.37
N ARG A 632 -6.57 9.41 27.92
CA ARG A 632 -5.53 10.04 28.73
C ARG A 632 -5.17 9.16 29.94
N GLY A 633 -3.87 8.92 30.12
CA GLY A 633 -3.35 8.04 31.16
C GLY A 633 -3.44 6.53 30.88
N LYS A 634 -4.06 6.13 29.76
CA LYS A 634 -4.11 4.72 29.31
C LYS A 634 -3.10 4.42 28.18
N ILE A 635 -2.60 5.45 27.54
CA ILE A 635 -1.62 5.40 26.45
C ILE A 635 -0.35 6.11 26.92
N ASP A 636 0.79 5.72 26.36
CA ASP A 636 2.07 6.42 26.55
C ASP A 636 1.87 7.94 26.32
N GLU A 637 2.35 8.74 27.25
CA GLU A 637 2.08 10.18 27.29
C GLU A 637 2.65 10.92 26.06
N GLU A 638 3.82 10.51 25.57
CA GLU A 638 4.42 11.12 24.40
C GLU A 638 3.59 10.83 23.13
N ILE A 639 3.12 9.59 22.98
CA ILE A 639 2.25 9.20 21.87
C ILE A 639 0.93 9.93 22.00
N PHE A 640 0.34 9.97 23.21
CA PHE A 640 -0.92 10.67 23.44
C PHE A 640 -0.84 12.13 23.02
N ASN A 641 0.20 12.83 23.44
CA ASN A 641 0.36 14.25 23.12
C ASN A 641 0.59 14.51 21.62
N ARG A 642 1.41 13.67 20.95
CA ARG A 642 1.63 13.82 19.51
C ARG A 642 0.34 13.66 18.69
N VAL A 643 -0.47 12.65 19.01
CA VAL A 643 -1.74 12.42 18.32
C VAL A 643 -2.73 13.54 18.64
N TYR A 644 -2.82 13.96 19.91
CA TYR A 644 -3.70 15.04 20.34
C TYR A 644 -3.43 16.36 19.59
N GLU A 645 -2.15 16.74 19.46
CA GLU A 645 -1.77 17.94 18.69
C GLU A 645 -2.16 17.81 17.21
N ARG A 646 -2.01 16.61 16.62
CA ARG A 646 -2.45 16.38 15.23
C ARG A 646 -3.97 16.50 15.07
N LEU A 647 -4.75 15.98 16.00
CA LEU A 647 -6.22 16.08 15.95
C LEU A 647 -6.69 17.54 16.13
N LYS A 648 -6.03 18.34 16.96
CA LYS A 648 -6.32 19.78 17.07
C LYS A 648 -6.04 20.49 15.75
N MET A 649 -4.88 20.24 15.13
CA MET A 649 -4.58 20.79 13.80
C MET A 649 -5.61 20.34 12.77
N GLN A 650 -6.03 19.09 12.81
CA GLN A 650 -7.07 18.58 11.90
C GLN A 650 -8.38 19.34 12.09
N LYS A 651 -8.77 19.67 13.33
CA LYS A 651 -9.97 20.46 13.61
C LYS A 651 -9.88 21.86 13.00
N GLU A 652 -8.77 22.55 13.20
CA GLU A 652 -8.54 23.88 12.62
C GLU A 652 -8.63 23.83 11.09
N HIS A 653 -7.96 22.87 10.48
CA HIS A 653 -7.96 22.70 9.04
C HIS A 653 -9.32 22.23 8.48
N ALA A 654 -10.08 21.40 9.22
CA ALA A 654 -11.43 21.01 8.82
C ALA A 654 -12.39 22.22 8.79
N ILE A 655 -12.25 23.16 9.73
CA ILE A 655 -12.98 24.44 9.74
C ILE A 655 -12.58 25.28 8.53
N GLU A 656 -11.28 25.39 8.24
CA GLU A 656 -10.76 26.10 7.05
C GLU A 656 -11.35 25.51 5.77
N TRP A 657 -11.31 24.18 5.61
CA TRP A 657 -11.90 23.48 4.47
C TRP A 657 -13.39 23.81 4.32
N ARG A 658 -14.16 23.67 5.41
CA ARG A 658 -15.60 24.01 5.45
C ARG A 658 -15.84 25.44 4.95
N ASP A 659 -15.12 26.38 5.51
CA ASP A 659 -15.35 27.80 5.25
C ASP A 659 -14.96 28.19 3.83
N VAL A 660 -13.80 27.74 3.35
CA VAL A 660 -13.33 28.05 2.00
C VAL A 660 -14.24 27.42 0.93
N ILE A 661 -14.57 26.13 1.07
CA ILE A 661 -15.36 25.46 0.06
C ILE A 661 -16.82 25.94 0.04
N ASN A 662 -17.45 26.10 1.21
CA ASN A 662 -18.82 26.61 1.28
C ASN A 662 -18.90 28.05 0.75
N THR A 663 -17.96 28.91 1.09
CA THR A 663 -17.88 30.29 0.54
C THR A 663 -17.73 30.30 -0.97
N TYR A 664 -16.88 29.44 -1.53
CA TYR A 664 -16.71 29.33 -2.96
C TYR A 664 -18.03 28.98 -3.66
N PHE A 665 -18.73 27.97 -3.19
CA PHE A 665 -20.01 27.57 -3.79
C PHE A 665 -21.12 28.58 -3.58
N TYR A 666 -21.19 29.22 -2.42
CA TYR A 666 -22.13 30.30 -2.18
C TYR A 666 -21.91 31.47 -3.15
N ARG A 667 -20.67 31.94 -3.31
CA ARG A 667 -20.31 32.99 -4.26
C ARG A 667 -20.61 32.62 -5.71
N LYS A 668 -20.40 31.36 -6.05
CA LYS A 668 -20.61 30.85 -7.42
C LYS A 668 -22.10 30.72 -7.77
N THR A 669 -22.92 30.29 -6.84
CA THR A 669 -24.34 29.95 -7.06
C THR A 669 -25.32 31.04 -6.63
N GLY A 670 -24.95 31.82 -5.60
CA GLY A 670 -25.88 32.72 -4.91
C GLY A 670 -26.94 32.04 -4.06
N ILE A 671 -26.87 30.70 -3.89
CA ILE A 671 -27.85 29.92 -3.13
C ILE A 671 -27.42 29.86 -1.66
N PRO A 672 -28.18 30.42 -0.72
CA PRO A 672 -27.84 30.43 0.71
C PRO A 672 -28.06 29.03 1.33
N ASP A 673 -27.43 28.83 2.50
CA ASP A 673 -27.69 27.68 3.35
C ASP A 673 -29.12 27.71 3.92
N GLU A 674 -29.89 26.66 3.71
CA GLU A 674 -31.28 26.55 4.21
C GLU A 674 -31.37 26.60 5.75
N LYS A 675 -30.27 26.27 6.46
CA LYS A 675 -30.18 26.30 7.92
C LYS A 675 -29.70 27.63 8.47
N GLY A 676 -29.37 28.58 7.63
CA GLY A 676 -28.92 29.94 8.03
C GLY A 676 -27.57 29.94 8.77
N ARG A 677 -26.75 28.92 8.60
CA ARG A 677 -25.39 28.89 9.16
C ARG A 677 -24.49 29.93 8.47
N VAL A 678 -23.48 30.38 9.18
CA VAL A 678 -22.57 31.40 8.64
C VAL A 678 -21.75 30.83 7.51
N ILE A 679 -21.93 31.37 6.31
CA ILE A 679 -21.07 31.20 5.15
C ILE A 679 -20.57 32.61 4.79
N TYR A 680 -19.27 32.77 4.67
CA TYR A 680 -18.69 34.11 4.42
C TYR A 680 -18.95 34.54 2.98
N PRO A 681 -19.41 35.82 2.74
CA PRO A 681 -19.73 36.31 1.40
C PRO A 681 -18.51 36.54 0.51
#